data_a7735e20e161578100d8735926f7fd1d
#
_entry.id   a7735e20e161578100d8735926f7fd1d
#
_cell.length_a   1.000
_cell.length_b   1.000
_cell.length_c   1.000
_cell.angle_alpha   90.00
_cell.angle_beta   90.00
_cell.angle_gamma   90.00
#
_symmetry.space_group_name_H-M   'P 1'
#
loop_
_entity.id
_entity.type
_entity.pdbx_description
1 polymer ?
#
loop_
_entity_poly.entity_id
_entity_poly.type
_entity_poly.pdbx_seq_one_letter_code
_entity_poly.pdbx_strand_id
1 'polypeptide(L)'
;MYPNMKRIFVYITLPLLLVCTAVSAQETVSPLDSVDLGNLFRLQANGNPDKCRAIFEKSPEVDIANALYGQFSGLLVENGYDTYDSNQAKRKLALRLHGHTPLLLVDGISRSLDDIDGIEIDKVEVLKDAAASALYGVKGGDGVVSITTKRGKDSPLKVTAKYQYGFATPFRAPEFADAYTYGFLVNEARMLDGLPAKYNEAELFALYSGQYPYAYPNVNWWDEVYRDHGDNHQAEFTFMGGSRNFRYFAAVDYLKEDFLYKKATADDRYNANHYDNRLGIRANVDVNITESTMMKINVKARLAEFNRGNYSDRIENTLYYLPSAAFPVKQADGTYGGTSQYGAVNPVAQMQERGQKLYSQTKVLADMLLRQDLGVFVEGLSADVNVAFDYIGRLSEEAKKEFRYSELVSTVAAQGDSSYILSDQLYYGTDSKTVSFSHWFSSLEMKMELQTRLNWERNFGAHHVDAHAAYRQRSWILSGQNNSSKTQEILGSVSYNWKKRFFADVVVNYSGSAYMPKDKRFHWYPAVSLAAIVLDGDPYLKVYGSAGLSGSDGDLRHELWRQNYVSGNSYYFGGNGGTSYSGRTEGDMAAVTLTPELSRRATFGIDLGLFRKRLAINAEGFMEDRRNILIYPSNISEVIGVDVNEQSIGENTYKGIDLSVAWNDRHGDFDYGLYANGGWLFTKVIEDGQAYQMYDYLYRKGNPVGQCYGLEVIGIFQNQMEINNSPQQTFGAVLPGDLKYRDQNGDGIIDSQDRVKMFGSYKPLLNFGFGLHAGYKNFKVYADFQGVTGVTISLLGSPLYSPLRSSTTISQTFLDREVTWAPGREAYATMPRLTTQESSNNYRDNSLWYRDGSFIKLRNVGISYTIPKKALKLCDATVSLTGTNLFSLDNIRFADPEQLDAYYPSTRVVWAGVKFNF
;
A
#
# COMPACT_ATOMS: atom_id res chain seq x y z
N MET A 1 -17.75 4.24 30.58
CA MET A 1 -18.77 5.06 31.20
C MET A 1 -19.03 6.29 30.34
N TYR A 2 -19.82 6.16 29.28
CA TYR A 2 -20.22 7.28 28.39
C TYR A 2 -21.71 7.21 28.07
N PRO A 3 -22.58 7.81 28.90
CA PRO A 3 -23.99 7.93 28.57
C PRO A 3 -24.31 9.10 27.59
N ASN A 4 -23.33 9.90 27.18
CA ASN A 4 -23.60 11.14 26.42
C ASN A 4 -23.44 11.03 24.90
N MET A 5 -22.88 9.96 24.35
CA MET A 5 -22.74 9.81 22.88
C MET A 5 -24.08 9.54 22.18
N LYS A 6 -25.06 8.95 22.85
CA LYS A 6 -26.42 8.77 22.28
C LYS A 6 -27.18 10.09 22.06
N ARG A 7 -26.81 11.17 22.76
CA ARG A 7 -27.49 12.47 22.63
C ARG A 7 -26.90 13.33 21.50
N ILE A 8 -25.62 13.17 21.15
CA ILE A 8 -25.00 13.93 20.05
C ILE A 8 -25.50 13.44 18.69
N PHE A 9 -25.82 12.15 18.55
CA PHE A 9 -26.37 11.57 17.32
C PHE A 9 -27.75 12.14 16.96
N VAL A 10 -28.56 12.48 17.95
CA VAL A 10 -29.94 13.01 17.73
C VAL A 10 -29.92 14.49 17.29
N TYR A 11 -28.90 15.26 17.65
CA TYR A 11 -28.83 16.69 17.32
C TYR A 11 -28.21 17.01 15.97
N ILE A 12 -27.47 16.08 15.35
CA ILE A 12 -26.85 16.28 14.04
C ILE A 12 -27.74 15.74 12.91
N THR A 13 -28.57 14.73 13.17
CA THR A 13 -29.44 14.10 12.16
C THR A 13 -30.78 14.82 11.95
N LEU A 14 -31.30 15.54 12.95
CA LEU A 14 -32.60 16.22 12.85
C LEU A 14 -32.59 17.47 11.96
N PRO A 15 -31.54 18.31 11.91
CA PRO A 15 -31.54 19.49 11.02
C PRO A 15 -31.38 19.16 9.54
N LEU A 16 -30.75 18.00 9.19
CA LEU A 16 -30.58 17.60 7.78
C LEU A 16 -31.86 17.01 7.16
N LEU A 17 -32.75 16.46 7.96
CA LEU A 17 -34.04 15.91 7.51
C LEU A 17 -35.16 16.96 7.37
N LEU A 18 -35.06 18.11 8.04
CA LEU A 18 -36.08 19.16 8.06
C LEU A 18 -35.97 20.20 6.93
N VAL A 19 -34.89 20.16 6.12
CA VAL A 19 -34.70 21.06 4.96
C VAL A 19 -35.35 20.49 3.68
N CYS A 20 -35.89 19.29 3.72
CA CYS A 20 -36.43 18.62 2.52
C CYS A 20 -37.91 18.94 2.20
N THR A 21 -38.56 19.84 2.89
CA THR A 21 -39.93 20.23 2.56
C THR A 21 -40.06 21.69 2.14
N ALA A 22 -40.39 21.88 0.89
CA ALA A 22 -40.81 23.08 0.20
C ALA A 22 -39.76 23.85 -0.62
N VAL A 23 -39.78 23.60 -1.91
CA VAL A 23 -39.81 24.66 -2.94
C VAL A 23 -40.31 24.03 -4.25
N SER A 24 -41.46 24.44 -4.72
CA SER A 24 -41.94 24.26 -6.08
C SER A 24 -41.56 25.53 -6.88
N ALA A 25 -40.84 25.37 -7.98
CA ALA A 25 -40.54 26.51 -8.85
C ALA A 25 -40.31 26.14 -10.31
N GLN A 26 -40.55 27.08 -11.13
CA GLN A 26 -40.63 27.14 -12.58
C GLN A 26 -39.31 26.96 -13.34
N GLU A 27 -39.43 26.54 -14.57
CA GLU A 27 -38.32 26.13 -15.48
C GLU A 27 -37.56 27.27 -16.15
N THR A 28 -36.26 27.26 -16.11
CA THR A 28 -35.29 27.68 -17.11
C THR A 28 -33.95 27.00 -16.84
N VAL A 29 -33.27 26.47 -17.89
CA VAL A 29 -32.03 25.65 -17.69
C VAL A 29 -30.84 26.54 -17.41
N SER A 30 -30.18 26.38 -16.27
CA SER A 30 -28.96 27.10 -15.91
C SER A 30 -27.71 26.44 -16.53
N PRO A 31 -26.77 27.20 -17.11
CA PRO A 31 -25.49 26.70 -17.62
C PRO A 31 -24.59 26.09 -16.54
N LEU A 32 -24.95 26.26 -15.26
CA LEU A 32 -24.15 25.87 -14.11
C LEU A 32 -24.19 24.37 -13.77
N ASP A 33 -25.03 23.59 -14.49
CA ASP A 33 -25.25 22.16 -14.20
C ASP A 33 -24.06 21.26 -14.56
N SER A 34 -23.05 21.76 -15.25
CA SER A 34 -21.97 20.97 -15.84
C SER A 34 -20.62 21.02 -15.13
N VAL A 35 -20.54 21.52 -13.88
CA VAL A 35 -19.25 21.55 -13.16
C VAL A 35 -18.86 20.15 -12.69
N ASP A 36 -17.86 19.59 -13.36
CA ASP A 36 -17.21 18.34 -12.95
C ASP A 36 -16.12 18.65 -11.92
N LEU A 37 -16.33 18.24 -10.66
CA LEU A 37 -15.35 18.46 -9.57
C LEU A 37 -14.10 17.62 -9.73
N GLY A 38 -14.18 16.47 -10.38
CA GLY A 38 -13.03 15.60 -10.65
C GLY A 38 -12.09 16.17 -11.70
N ASN A 39 -12.62 17.02 -12.59
CA ASN A 39 -11.86 17.62 -13.70
C ASN A 39 -12.14 19.13 -13.77
N LEU A 40 -11.72 19.85 -12.74
CA LEU A 40 -11.91 21.31 -12.61
C LEU A 40 -11.21 22.09 -13.72
N PHE A 41 -10.12 21.53 -14.28
CA PHE A 41 -9.37 22.11 -15.40
C PHE A 41 -9.49 21.17 -16.60
N ARG A 42 -10.42 21.47 -17.51
CA ARG A 42 -10.64 20.66 -18.69
C ARG A 42 -9.55 20.93 -19.72
N LEU A 43 -8.69 19.95 -19.93
CA LEU A 43 -7.78 19.89 -21.08
C LEU A 43 -8.48 19.15 -22.22
N GLN A 44 -8.46 19.72 -23.43
CA GLN A 44 -9.19 19.18 -24.57
C GLN A 44 -8.31 18.34 -25.50
N ALA A 45 -7.00 18.60 -25.49
CA ALA A 45 -6.04 17.91 -26.34
C ALA A 45 -5.65 16.52 -25.81
N ASN A 46 -5.90 16.23 -24.55
CA ASN A 46 -5.54 14.94 -23.95
C ASN A 46 -6.20 13.77 -24.67
N GLY A 47 -5.55 12.61 -24.61
CA GLY A 47 -6.16 11.31 -24.91
C GLY A 47 -7.44 11.12 -24.10
N ASN A 48 -8.28 10.15 -24.49
CA ASN A 48 -9.40 9.80 -23.63
C ASN A 48 -8.84 9.33 -22.30
N PRO A 49 -9.10 10.01 -21.17
CA PRO A 49 -8.68 9.48 -19.87
C PRO A 49 -9.32 8.11 -19.71
N ASP A 50 -8.53 7.13 -19.33
CA ASP A 50 -9.02 5.81 -18.98
C ASP A 50 -10.10 5.99 -17.90
N LYS A 51 -11.36 5.73 -18.27
CA LYS A 51 -12.51 5.97 -17.40
C LYS A 51 -13.02 4.65 -16.87
N CYS A 52 -13.02 4.51 -15.58
CA CYS A 52 -13.58 3.35 -14.98
C CYS A 52 -14.73 3.70 -14.04
N ARG A 53 -15.96 3.40 -14.48
CA ARG A 53 -17.20 3.60 -13.71
C ARG A 53 -17.71 2.30 -13.07
N ALA A 54 -17.53 1.18 -13.73
CA ALA A 54 -18.20 -0.08 -13.38
C ALA A 54 -17.40 -0.95 -12.39
N ILE A 55 -16.17 -0.63 -12.09
CA ILE A 55 -15.28 -1.46 -11.27
C ILE A 55 -15.81 -1.59 -9.85
N PHE A 56 -16.21 -0.46 -9.26
CA PHE A 56 -16.64 -0.41 -7.86
C PHE A 56 -17.97 -1.08 -7.59
N GLU A 57 -18.78 -1.31 -8.63
CA GLU A 57 -20.01 -2.09 -8.50
C GLU A 57 -19.74 -3.60 -8.50
N LYS A 58 -18.62 -4.03 -9.07
CA LYS A 58 -18.23 -5.43 -9.23
C LYS A 58 -17.38 -5.94 -8.07
N SER A 59 -16.56 -5.11 -7.47
CA SER A 59 -15.62 -5.52 -6.42
C SER A 59 -16.17 -5.20 -5.02
N PRO A 60 -16.56 -6.21 -4.24
CA PRO A 60 -16.88 -6.05 -2.81
C PRO A 60 -15.55 -6.01 -2.05
N GLU A 61 -14.94 -4.85 -1.91
CA GLU A 61 -13.61 -4.74 -1.32
C GLU A 61 -13.62 -3.86 -0.07
N VAL A 62 -12.85 -4.33 0.91
CA VAL A 62 -12.57 -3.59 2.13
C VAL A 62 -11.67 -2.38 1.85
N ASP A 63 -10.76 -2.53 0.87
CA ASP A 63 -9.85 -1.49 0.41
C ASP A 63 -10.15 -1.17 -1.06
N ILE A 64 -10.43 0.11 -1.32
CA ILE A 64 -10.76 0.61 -2.65
C ILE A 64 -9.65 0.38 -3.67
N ALA A 65 -8.39 0.36 -3.25
CA ALA A 65 -7.27 0.10 -4.14
C ALA A 65 -7.36 -1.28 -4.81
N ASN A 66 -7.98 -2.26 -4.16
CA ASN A 66 -8.21 -3.58 -4.72
C ASN A 66 -9.06 -3.53 -6.01
N ALA A 67 -10.00 -2.60 -6.10
CA ALA A 67 -10.80 -2.42 -7.30
C ALA A 67 -10.01 -1.84 -8.48
N LEU A 68 -8.84 -1.27 -8.24
CA LEU A 68 -7.99 -0.64 -9.26
C LEU A 68 -6.96 -1.59 -9.87
N TYR A 69 -6.81 -2.80 -9.35
CA TYR A 69 -5.86 -3.78 -9.87
C TYR A 69 -6.04 -4.03 -11.37
N GLY A 70 -5.00 -3.74 -12.18
CA GLY A 70 -4.97 -4.02 -13.60
C GLY A 70 -5.98 -3.25 -14.46
N GLN A 71 -6.65 -2.23 -13.91
CA GLN A 71 -7.71 -1.49 -14.61
C GLN A 71 -7.19 -0.36 -15.50
N PHE A 72 -5.97 0.13 -15.23
CA PHE A 72 -5.37 1.24 -15.96
C PHE A 72 -3.96 0.88 -16.43
N SER A 73 -3.64 1.25 -17.65
CA SER A 73 -2.28 1.10 -18.17
C SER A 73 -1.32 2.03 -17.44
N GLY A 74 -0.14 1.51 -17.06
CA GLY A 74 0.89 2.27 -16.34
C GLY A 74 0.62 2.47 -14.85
N LEU A 75 -0.57 2.13 -14.34
CA LEU A 75 -0.89 2.19 -12.90
C LEU A 75 -0.73 0.82 -12.26
N LEU A 76 0.17 0.72 -11.30
CA LEU A 76 0.38 -0.46 -10.47
C LEU A 76 -0.24 -0.23 -9.09
N VAL A 77 -0.94 -1.22 -8.56
CA VAL A 77 -1.33 -1.31 -7.17
C VAL A 77 -0.44 -2.33 -6.50
N GLU A 78 0.25 -1.94 -5.45
CA GLU A 78 1.20 -2.79 -4.72
C GLU A 78 1.00 -2.69 -3.21
N ASN A 79 1.54 -3.65 -2.47
CA ASN A 79 1.62 -3.55 -1.02
C ASN A 79 2.57 -2.42 -0.62
N GLY A 80 2.06 -1.39 0.04
CA GLY A 80 2.81 -0.28 0.59
C GLY A 80 3.16 -0.48 2.07
N TYR A 81 4.09 0.33 2.56
CA TYR A 81 4.35 0.45 4.00
C TYR A 81 3.55 1.64 4.53
N ASP A 82 2.76 1.43 5.59
CA ASP A 82 2.21 2.56 6.33
C ASP A 82 3.21 2.97 7.42
N THR A 83 3.86 4.10 7.20
CA THR A 83 4.83 4.67 8.15
C THR A 83 4.15 5.24 9.40
N TYR A 84 2.84 5.50 9.36
CA TYR A 84 2.10 6.12 10.46
C TYR A 84 1.39 5.10 11.36
N ASP A 85 1.21 3.87 10.91
CA ASP A 85 0.47 2.87 11.66
C ASP A 85 1.17 1.51 11.67
N SER A 86 2.37 1.51 12.26
CA SER A 86 3.14 0.27 12.52
C SER A 86 2.39 -0.74 13.40
N ASN A 87 1.22 -0.36 13.91
CA ASN A 87 0.39 -1.17 14.80
C ASN A 87 -0.75 -1.90 14.07
N GLN A 88 -1.00 -1.61 12.79
CA GLN A 88 -1.98 -2.37 12.01
C GLN A 88 -1.37 -3.69 11.53
N ALA A 89 -2.11 -4.77 11.69
CA ALA A 89 -1.69 -6.09 11.23
C ALA A 89 -1.58 -6.19 9.71
N LYS A 90 -2.40 -5.43 8.97
CA LYS A 90 -2.46 -5.43 7.50
C LYS A 90 -1.56 -4.38 6.88
N ARG A 91 -1.00 -4.72 5.72
CA ARG A 91 -0.37 -3.74 4.84
C ARG A 91 -1.42 -2.90 4.12
N LYS A 92 -1.16 -1.60 3.98
CA LYS A 92 -1.94 -0.74 3.09
C LYS A 92 -1.50 -0.91 1.65
N LEU A 93 -2.45 -0.76 0.74
CA LEU A 93 -2.15 -0.73 -0.69
C LEU A 93 -1.70 0.66 -1.12
N ALA A 94 -0.72 0.70 -2.00
CA ALA A 94 -0.17 1.91 -2.59
C ALA A 94 -0.37 1.92 -4.10
N LEU A 95 -0.59 3.11 -4.65
CA LEU A 95 -0.63 3.33 -6.10
C LEU A 95 0.75 3.76 -6.59
N ARG A 96 1.17 3.18 -7.72
CA ARG A 96 2.38 3.61 -8.46
C ARG A 96 2.03 3.87 -9.92
N LEU A 97 2.18 5.10 -10.34
CA LEU A 97 2.04 5.50 -11.73
C LEU A 97 3.43 5.70 -12.34
N HIS A 98 3.79 4.87 -13.32
CA HIS A 98 5.14 4.85 -13.91
C HIS A 98 6.28 4.75 -12.87
N GLY A 99 6.01 4.04 -11.75
CA GLY A 99 6.96 3.83 -10.66
C GLY A 99 7.01 4.93 -9.60
N HIS A 100 6.13 5.96 -9.67
CA HIS A 100 6.01 7.06 -8.72
C HIS A 100 4.66 7.04 -7.99
N THR A 101 4.59 7.64 -6.81
CA THR A 101 3.34 7.77 -6.05
C THR A 101 2.52 8.96 -6.57
N PRO A 102 1.41 8.73 -7.29
CA PRO A 102 0.65 9.82 -7.89
C PRO A 102 -0.05 10.69 -6.85
N LEU A 103 -0.27 11.96 -7.19
CA LEU A 103 -1.17 12.83 -6.44
C LEU A 103 -2.60 12.28 -6.55
N LEU A 104 -3.22 11.99 -5.41
CA LEU A 104 -4.62 11.57 -5.37
C LEU A 104 -5.53 12.77 -5.10
N LEU A 105 -6.55 12.92 -5.92
CA LEU A 105 -7.59 13.93 -5.78
C LEU A 105 -8.95 13.29 -5.61
N VAL A 106 -9.73 13.77 -4.67
CA VAL A 106 -11.15 13.43 -4.50
C VAL A 106 -11.95 14.72 -4.65
N ASP A 107 -12.78 14.81 -5.69
CA ASP A 107 -13.50 16.03 -6.06
C ASP A 107 -12.60 17.27 -6.18
N GLY A 108 -11.37 17.08 -6.70
CA GLY A 108 -10.37 18.13 -6.90
C GLY A 108 -9.54 18.51 -5.66
N ILE A 109 -9.81 17.91 -4.50
CA ILE A 109 -9.07 18.14 -3.25
C ILE A 109 -8.08 16.99 -3.00
N SER A 110 -6.86 17.31 -2.55
CA SER A 110 -5.81 16.32 -2.25
C SER A 110 -6.16 15.50 -1.01
N ARG A 111 -6.49 14.22 -1.21
CA ARG A 111 -6.91 13.28 -0.17
C ARG A 111 -6.20 11.92 -0.36
N SER A 112 -6.35 11.00 0.57
CA SER A 112 -5.83 9.63 0.47
C SER A 112 -6.91 8.65 0.00
N LEU A 113 -6.51 7.44 -0.45
CA LEU A 113 -7.46 6.37 -0.78
C LEU A 113 -8.31 5.96 0.41
N ASP A 114 -7.75 6.00 1.61
CA ASP A 114 -8.49 5.72 2.85
C ASP A 114 -9.58 6.74 3.19
N ASP A 115 -9.66 7.82 2.44
CA ASP A 115 -10.64 8.89 2.69
C ASP A 115 -11.93 8.68 1.92
N ILE A 116 -12.03 7.62 1.09
CA ILE A 116 -13.18 7.37 0.23
C ILE A 116 -13.58 5.89 0.26
N ASP A 117 -14.85 5.59 0.02
CA ASP A 117 -15.39 4.25 -0.10
C ASP A 117 -15.94 4.00 -1.51
N GLY A 118 -15.88 2.76 -1.99
CA GLY A 118 -16.28 2.42 -3.36
C GLY A 118 -17.72 2.79 -3.71
N ILE A 119 -18.62 2.75 -2.74
CA ILE A 119 -20.03 3.14 -2.90
C ILE A 119 -20.20 4.61 -3.32
N GLU A 120 -19.23 5.47 -2.95
CA GLU A 120 -19.28 6.90 -3.19
C GLU A 120 -18.78 7.31 -4.57
N ILE A 121 -18.03 6.43 -5.26
CA ILE A 121 -17.29 6.77 -6.48
C ILE A 121 -18.20 6.70 -7.70
N ASP A 122 -18.20 7.78 -8.50
CA ASP A 122 -18.78 7.81 -9.85
C ASP A 122 -17.75 7.41 -10.92
N LYS A 123 -16.55 8.00 -10.88
CA LYS A 123 -15.48 7.70 -11.84
C LYS A 123 -14.08 7.89 -11.24
N VAL A 124 -13.10 7.18 -11.81
CA VAL A 124 -11.68 7.39 -11.61
C VAL A 124 -11.03 7.74 -12.95
N GLU A 125 -10.13 8.69 -12.94
CA GLU A 125 -9.35 9.13 -14.10
C GLU A 125 -7.88 9.17 -13.72
N VAL A 126 -7.02 8.61 -14.58
CA VAL A 126 -5.56 8.65 -14.41
C VAL A 126 -5.00 9.68 -15.38
N LEU A 127 -4.43 10.75 -14.86
CA LEU A 127 -3.88 11.87 -15.61
C LEU A 127 -2.36 11.72 -15.63
N LYS A 128 -1.79 11.31 -16.75
CA LYS A 128 -0.38 10.94 -16.90
C LYS A 128 0.40 11.76 -17.91
N ASP A 129 -0.26 12.60 -18.69
CA ASP A 129 0.41 13.47 -19.65
C ASP A 129 1.04 14.72 -19.01
N ALA A 130 1.93 15.39 -19.77
CA ALA A 130 2.71 16.52 -19.27
C ALA A 130 1.85 17.74 -18.91
N ALA A 131 0.80 18.03 -19.69
CA ALA A 131 -0.03 19.22 -19.41
C ALA A 131 -0.93 18.99 -18.19
N ALA A 132 -1.52 17.80 -18.06
CA ALA A 132 -2.30 17.43 -16.88
C ALA A 132 -1.43 17.44 -15.61
N SER A 133 -0.18 16.98 -15.69
CA SER A 133 0.79 17.07 -14.58
C SER A 133 1.12 18.51 -14.21
N ALA A 134 1.36 19.38 -15.19
CA ALA A 134 1.69 20.79 -14.97
C ALA A 134 0.56 21.60 -14.29
N LEU A 135 -0.70 21.19 -14.43
CA LEU A 135 -1.83 21.81 -13.71
C LEU A 135 -1.65 21.78 -12.17
N TYR A 136 -0.83 20.85 -11.67
CA TYR A 136 -0.59 20.68 -10.24
C TYR A 136 0.84 21.08 -9.83
N GLY A 137 1.61 21.68 -10.74
CA GLY A 137 2.91 22.32 -10.49
C GLY A 137 3.86 21.45 -9.69
N VAL A 138 4.27 21.93 -8.52
CA VAL A 138 5.19 21.25 -7.60
C VAL A 138 4.64 19.95 -7.00
N LYS A 139 3.39 19.60 -7.21
CA LYS A 139 2.75 18.34 -6.77
C LYS A 139 2.39 17.41 -7.92
N GLY A 140 2.61 17.83 -9.15
CA GLY A 140 2.15 17.11 -10.34
C GLY A 140 3.17 16.15 -10.95
N GLY A 141 4.44 16.18 -10.53
CA GLY A 141 5.54 15.45 -11.15
C GLY A 141 5.37 13.93 -11.18
N ASP A 142 4.58 13.40 -10.25
CA ASP A 142 4.35 11.97 -10.10
C ASP A 142 3.08 11.47 -10.83
N GLY A 143 2.43 12.37 -11.61
CA GLY A 143 1.13 12.12 -12.21
C GLY A 143 -0.01 12.28 -11.20
N VAL A 144 -1.25 12.12 -11.67
CA VAL A 144 -2.45 12.40 -10.87
C VAL A 144 -3.49 11.31 -11.06
N VAL A 145 -4.09 10.84 -9.97
CA VAL A 145 -5.29 10.00 -9.98
C VAL A 145 -6.45 10.84 -9.44
N SER A 146 -7.44 11.09 -10.27
CA SER A 146 -8.59 11.91 -9.94
C SER A 146 -9.82 11.04 -9.76
N ILE A 147 -10.46 11.15 -8.59
CA ILE A 147 -11.68 10.45 -8.22
C ILE A 147 -12.81 11.47 -8.13
N THR A 148 -13.89 11.21 -8.86
CA THR A 148 -15.13 11.99 -8.76
C THR A 148 -16.17 11.19 -8.01
N THR A 149 -16.83 11.83 -7.04
CA THR A 149 -17.85 11.17 -6.25
C THR A 149 -19.25 11.32 -6.87
N LYS A 150 -20.15 10.39 -6.53
CA LYS A 150 -21.56 10.38 -6.97
C LYS A 150 -22.29 11.62 -6.48
N ARG A 151 -23.14 12.16 -7.32
CA ARG A 151 -23.95 13.35 -7.04
C ARG A 151 -25.43 13.10 -7.32
N GLY A 152 -26.27 13.93 -6.72
CA GLY A 152 -27.71 13.95 -6.97
C GLY A 152 -28.02 14.26 -8.44
N LYS A 153 -29.21 13.80 -8.87
CA LYS A 153 -29.77 14.06 -10.20
C LYS A 153 -31.16 14.65 -10.05
N ASP A 154 -31.57 15.38 -11.06
CA ASP A 154 -32.99 15.80 -11.16
C ASP A 154 -33.85 14.56 -11.46
N SER A 155 -34.28 13.92 -10.42
CA SER A 155 -35.02 12.66 -10.48
C SER A 155 -35.71 12.40 -9.14
N PRO A 156 -36.82 11.64 -9.11
CA PRO A 156 -37.37 11.11 -7.87
C PRO A 156 -36.31 10.40 -7.03
N LEU A 157 -36.56 10.31 -5.73
CA LEU A 157 -35.69 9.58 -4.80
C LEU A 157 -35.48 8.14 -5.27
N LYS A 158 -34.22 7.76 -5.37
CA LYS A 158 -33.76 6.38 -5.57
C LYS A 158 -33.04 5.93 -4.31
N VAL A 159 -33.45 4.79 -3.79
CA VAL A 159 -32.82 4.18 -2.63
C VAL A 159 -32.18 2.86 -3.06
N THR A 160 -30.91 2.67 -2.69
CA THR A 160 -30.24 1.39 -2.85
C THR A 160 -29.80 0.89 -1.47
N ALA A 161 -30.11 -0.36 -1.18
CA ALA A 161 -29.63 -1.06 0.01
C ALA A 161 -28.84 -2.29 -0.43
N LYS A 162 -27.62 -2.49 0.09
CA LYS A 162 -26.76 -3.62 -0.23
C LYS A 162 -26.22 -4.22 1.07
N TYR A 163 -26.22 -5.53 1.16
CA TYR A 163 -25.55 -6.27 2.22
C TYR A 163 -24.71 -7.38 1.61
N GLN A 164 -23.51 -7.56 2.14
CA GLN A 164 -22.59 -8.60 1.72
C GLN A 164 -21.95 -9.25 2.93
N TYR A 165 -21.82 -10.58 2.85
CA TYR A 165 -21.07 -11.39 3.79
C TYR A 165 -19.87 -11.99 3.08
N GLY A 166 -18.69 -11.81 3.63
CA GLY A 166 -17.41 -12.29 3.10
C GLY A 166 -16.80 -13.37 4.00
N PHE A 167 -16.52 -14.52 3.42
CA PHE A 167 -15.80 -15.62 4.04
C PHE A 167 -14.32 -15.52 3.61
N ALA A 168 -13.45 -15.11 4.55
CA ALA A 168 -12.03 -14.88 4.29
C ALA A 168 -11.19 -16.05 4.76
N THR A 169 -10.31 -16.58 3.90
CA THR A 169 -9.34 -17.64 4.25
C THR A 169 -7.92 -17.18 3.91
N PRO A 170 -6.87 -17.72 4.55
CA PRO A 170 -5.50 -17.40 4.18
C PRO A 170 -5.26 -17.69 2.69
N PHE A 171 -4.57 -16.80 2.00
CA PHE A 171 -4.20 -17.03 0.60
C PHE A 171 -3.22 -18.20 0.47
N ARG A 172 -2.21 -18.22 1.32
CA ARG A 172 -1.26 -19.31 1.54
C ARG A 172 -0.95 -19.39 3.02
N ALA A 173 -0.99 -20.58 3.58
CA ALA A 173 -0.55 -20.86 4.94
C ALA A 173 0.86 -21.47 4.87
N PRO A 174 1.82 -21.00 5.65
CA PRO A 174 3.12 -21.64 5.76
C PRO A 174 3.00 -22.94 6.54
N GLU A 175 3.83 -23.93 6.17
CA GLU A 175 4.01 -25.18 6.92
C GLU A 175 5.34 -25.11 7.66
N PHE A 176 5.33 -25.30 8.97
CA PHE A 176 6.52 -25.24 9.82
C PHE A 176 6.96 -26.64 10.20
N ALA A 177 8.28 -26.78 10.47
CA ALA A 177 8.82 -28.02 10.97
C ALA A 177 8.17 -28.42 12.32
N ASP A 178 7.79 -29.68 12.45
CA ASP A 178 7.39 -30.22 13.72
C ASP A 178 8.60 -30.29 14.71
N ALA A 179 8.33 -30.60 15.96
CA ALA A 179 9.34 -30.57 17.01
C ALA A 179 10.47 -31.58 16.80
N TYR A 180 10.15 -32.78 16.28
CA TYR A 180 11.16 -33.80 15.97
C TYR A 180 12.05 -33.37 14.81
N THR A 181 11.45 -32.95 13.68
CA THR A 181 12.17 -32.43 12.51
C THR A 181 13.05 -31.27 12.90
N TYR A 182 12.52 -30.30 13.67
CA TYR A 182 13.29 -29.17 14.19
C TYR A 182 14.46 -29.64 15.02
N GLY A 183 14.26 -30.54 16.00
CA GLY A 183 15.31 -31.06 16.89
C GLY A 183 16.42 -31.78 16.12
N PHE A 184 16.04 -32.61 15.15
CA PHE A 184 16.96 -33.32 14.27
C PHE A 184 17.85 -32.33 13.48
N LEU A 185 17.25 -31.33 12.84
CA LEU A 185 17.95 -30.35 12.03
C LEU A 185 18.81 -29.40 12.87
N VAL A 186 18.39 -29.07 14.09
CA VAL A 186 19.24 -28.32 15.04
C VAL A 186 20.49 -29.13 15.39
N ASN A 187 20.35 -30.43 15.66
CA ASN A 187 21.49 -31.31 15.94
C ASN A 187 22.42 -31.41 14.71
N GLU A 188 21.88 -31.55 13.50
CA GLU A 188 22.66 -31.54 12.27
C GLU A 188 23.45 -30.24 12.11
N ALA A 189 22.76 -29.09 12.30
CA ALA A 189 23.39 -27.77 12.23
C ALA A 189 24.51 -27.61 13.24
N ARG A 190 24.31 -28.04 14.48
CA ARG A 190 25.33 -27.98 15.54
C ARG A 190 26.53 -28.91 15.21
N MET A 191 26.25 -30.10 14.71
CA MET A 191 27.30 -31.00 14.26
C MET A 191 28.14 -30.37 13.15
N LEU A 192 27.53 -29.72 12.18
CA LEU A 192 28.21 -28.99 11.09
C LEU A 192 28.96 -27.75 11.60
N ASP A 193 28.54 -27.17 12.72
CA ASP A 193 29.24 -26.09 13.41
C ASP A 193 30.38 -26.58 14.33
N GLY A 194 30.58 -27.92 14.43
CA GLY A 194 31.55 -28.52 15.35
C GLY A 194 31.12 -28.47 16.83
N LEU A 195 29.83 -28.30 17.09
CA LEU A 195 29.23 -28.20 18.45
C LEU A 195 28.58 -29.54 18.86
N PRO A 196 28.48 -29.84 20.16
CA PRO A 196 27.73 -31.02 20.59
C PRO A 196 26.25 -30.91 20.28
N ALA A 197 25.58 -32.03 20.05
CA ALA A 197 24.14 -32.08 19.84
C ALA A 197 23.38 -31.36 20.98
N LYS A 198 22.29 -30.69 20.62
CA LYS A 198 21.40 -30.04 21.59
C LYS A 198 20.44 -31.04 22.23
N TYR A 199 19.94 -31.98 21.45
CA TYR A 199 19.05 -33.03 21.87
C TYR A 199 19.72 -34.39 21.76
N ASN A 200 19.69 -35.17 22.83
CA ASN A 200 20.15 -36.56 22.79
C ASN A 200 19.09 -37.49 22.12
N GLU A 201 19.42 -38.75 21.89
CA GLU A 201 18.52 -39.69 21.21
C GLU A 201 17.19 -39.91 21.98
N ALA A 202 17.20 -39.95 23.30
CA ALA A 202 16.01 -40.12 24.12
C ALA A 202 15.12 -38.87 24.06
N GLU A 203 15.69 -37.68 23.99
CA GLU A 203 14.95 -36.42 23.83
C GLU A 203 14.36 -36.29 22.42
N LEU A 204 15.11 -36.70 21.38
CA LEU A 204 14.56 -36.76 20.02
C LEU A 204 13.41 -37.76 19.93
N PHE A 205 13.53 -38.92 20.58
CA PHE A 205 12.45 -39.89 20.67
C PHE A 205 11.25 -39.34 21.43
N ALA A 206 11.44 -38.57 22.49
CA ALA A 206 10.39 -37.92 23.26
C ALA A 206 9.64 -36.88 22.38
N LEU A 207 10.35 -36.09 21.56
CA LEU A 207 9.76 -35.17 20.61
C LEU A 207 8.96 -35.91 19.50
N TYR A 208 9.50 -37.06 19.03
CA TYR A 208 8.84 -37.87 17.99
C TYR A 208 7.57 -38.57 18.53
N SER A 209 7.67 -39.19 19.70
CA SER A 209 6.59 -39.98 20.29
C SER A 209 5.43 -39.14 20.85
N GLY A 210 5.68 -37.86 21.19
CA GLY A 210 4.71 -36.99 21.83
C GLY A 210 4.27 -37.44 23.25
N GLN A 211 4.98 -38.39 23.87
CA GLN A 211 4.62 -38.95 25.18
C GLN A 211 4.70 -37.94 26.33
N TYR A 212 5.50 -36.88 26.13
CA TYR A 212 5.76 -35.90 27.18
C TYR A 212 5.46 -34.47 26.70
N PRO A 213 4.18 -34.11 26.44
CA PRO A 213 3.80 -32.90 25.75
C PRO A 213 4.13 -31.61 26.48
N TYR A 214 4.38 -31.65 27.77
CA TYR A 214 4.79 -30.51 28.60
C TYR A 214 6.30 -30.31 28.66
N ALA A 215 7.06 -31.39 28.61
CA ALA A 215 8.52 -31.37 28.67
C ALA A 215 9.14 -31.28 27.29
N TYR A 216 8.58 -31.99 26.34
CA TYR A 216 9.00 -32.06 24.94
C TYR A 216 7.80 -31.74 24.02
N PRO A 217 7.40 -30.46 23.95
CA PRO A 217 6.20 -30.06 23.24
C PRO A 217 6.39 -30.13 21.73
N ASN A 218 5.25 -30.25 21.04
CA ASN A 218 5.16 -30.09 19.59
C ASN A 218 3.95 -29.21 19.27
N VAL A 219 4.19 -27.90 19.13
CA VAL A 219 3.14 -26.90 18.97
C VAL A 219 3.19 -26.31 17.56
N ASN A 220 2.08 -26.45 16.84
CA ASN A 220 1.89 -25.67 15.62
C ASN A 220 1.34 -24.28 16.00
N TRP A 221 2.23 -23.31 16.11
CA TRP A 221 1.87 -21.95 16.53
C TRP A 221 0.91 -21.26 15.57
N TRP A 222 0.95 -21.60 14.27
CA TRP A 222 -0.01 -21.08 13.31
C TRP A 222 -1.44 -21.53 13.64
N ASP A 223 -1.63 -22.82 13.85
CA ASP A 223 -2.94 -23.38 14.20
C ASP A 223 -3.42 -22.96 15.59
N GLU A 224 -2.50 -22.59 16.49
CA GLU A 224 -2.88 -22.08 17.82
C GLU A 224 -3.34 -20.62 17.78
N VAL A 225 -2.86 -19.83 16.84
CA VAL A 225 -3.17 -18.40 16.72
C VAL A 225 -4.29 -18.14 15.74
N TYR A 226 -4.28 -18.79 14.59
CA TYR A 226 -5.24 -18.54 13.52
C TYR A 226 -6.37 -19.58 13.50
N ARG A 227 -7.52 -19.14 13.06
CA ARG A 227 -8.67 -19.96 12.67
C ARG A 227 -8.72 -20.11 11.16
N ASP A 228 -9.46 -21.08 10.65
CA ASP A 228 -9.52 -21.39 9.21
C ASP A 228 -10.13 -20.26 8.39
N HIS A 229 -10.96 -19.42 8.99
CA HIS A 229 -11.62 -18.32 8.29
C HIS A 229 -11.87 -17.11 9.18
N GLY A 230 -11.93 -15.94 8.54
CA GLY A 230 -12.42 -14.68 9.07
C GLY A 230 -13.78 -14.32 8.47
N ASP A 231 -14.54 -13.47 9.16
CA ASP A 231 -15.86 -13.03 8.75
C ASP A 231 -15.86 -11.54 8.44
N ASN A 232 -16.38 -11.18 7.27
CA ASN A 232 -16.51 -9.79 6.86
C ASN A 232 -18.00 -9.48 6.62
N HIS A 233 -18.47 -8.36 7.15
CA HIS A 233 -19.82 -7.88 6.96
C HIS A 233 -19.79 -6.47 6.38
N GLN A 234 -20.47 -6.25 5.28
CA GLN A 234 -20.59 -4.93 4.67
C GLN A 234 -22.06 -4.60 4.41
N ALA A 235 -22.50 -3.45 4.93
CA ALA A 235 -23.83 -2.92 4.68
C ALA A 235 -23.73 -1.51 4.11
N GLU A 236 -24.44 -1.25 3.02
CA GLU A 236 -24.39 0.00 2.27
C GLU A 236 -25.79 0.50 1.95
N PHE A 237 -26.03 1.78 2.19
CA PHE A 237 -27.28 2.46 1.85
C PHE A 237 -26.96 3.72 1.07
N THR A 238 -27.64 3.94 -0.05
CA THR A 238 -27.57 5.20 -0.79
C THR A 238 -28.92 5.80 -1.05
N PHE A 239 -28.97 7.12 -1.01
CA PHE A 239 -30.12 7.94 -1.30
C PHE A 239 -29.72 8.97 -2.34
N MET A 240 -30.36 8.99 -3.48
CA MET A 240 -30.04 9.90 -4.56
C MET A 240 -31.33 10.45 -5.17
N GLY A 241 -31.36 11.77 -5.38
CA GLY A 241 -32.51 12.41 -5.99
C GLY A 241 -32.34 13.91 -6.04
N GLY A 242 -33.44 14.60 -6.31
CA GLY A 242 -33.48 16.04 -6.27
C GLY A 242 -34.40 16.65 -7.31
N SER A 243 -34.32 17.95 -7.36
CA SER A 243 -34.94 18.81 -8.35
C SER A 243 -33.86 19.63 -9.05
N ARG A 244 -34.25 20.44 -10.01
CA ARG A 244 -33.36 21.35 -10.71
C ARG A 244 -32.52 22.26 -9.80
N ASN A 245 -33.14 22.78 -8.70
CA ASN A 245 -32.49 23.72 -7.81
C ASN A 245 -31.79 23.08 -6.62
N PHE A 246 -32.12 21.80 -6.30
CA PHE A 246 -31.57 21.07 -5.17
C PHE A 246 -31.41 19.61 -5.50
N ARG A 247 -30.17 19.13 -5.54
CA ARG A 247 -29.83 17.73 -5.82
C ARG A 247 -28.97 17.21 -4.69
N TYR A 248 -29.19 15.97 -4.32
CA TYR A 248 -28.49 15.34 -3.21
C TYR A 248 -28.13 13.89 -3.51
N PHE A 249 -26.98 13.51 -3.01
CA PHE A 249 -26.53 12.13 -2.85
C PHE A 249 -26.11 11.94 -1.40
N ALA A 250 -26.66 10.93 -0.74
CA ALA A 250 -26.21 10.53 0.59
C ALA A 250 -25.88 9.05 0.59
N ALA A 251 -24.85 8.66 1.31
CA ALA A 251 -24.44 7.27 1.50
C ALA A 251 -24.13 7.02 2.97
N VAL A 252 -24.50 5.82 3.42
CA VAL A 252 -24.12 5.28 4.72
C VAL A 252 -23.51 3.91 4.46
N ASP A 253 -22.30 3.70 4.92
CA ASP A 253 -21.58 2.44 4.83
C ASP A 253 -21.17 1.95 6.21
N TYR A 254 -21.27 0.64 6.41
CA TYR A 254 -20.78 -0.04 7.58
C TYR A 254 -19.97 -1.26 7.14
N LEU A 255 -18.77 -1.36 7.66
CA LEU A 255 -17.87 -2.50 7.46
C LEU A 255 -17.48 -3.05 8.82
N LYS A 256 -17.59 -4.36 8.98
CA LYS A 256 -17.00 -5.11 10.08
C LYS A 256 -16.13 -6.21 9.51
N GLU A 257 -14.89 -6.26 9.94
CA GLU A 257 -13.94 -7.31 9.61
C GLU A 257 -13.47 -8.00 10.90
N ASP A 258 -13.78 -9.28 11.03
CA ASP A 258 -13.24 -10.15 12.07
C ASP A 258 -12.05 -10.92 11.46
N PHE A 259 -10.84 -10.63 11.94
CA PHE A 259 -9.62 -11.23 11.42
C PHE A 259 -9.55 -12.75 11.63
N LEU A 260 -8.54 -13.40 11.02
CA LEU A 260 -8.28 -14.83 11.15
C LEU A 260 -7.85 -15.26 12.56
N TYR A 261 -7.51 -14.34 13.45
CA TYR A 261 -7.08 -14.73 14.80
C TYR A 261 -8.18 -15.47 15.55
N LYS A 262 -7.80 -16.49 16.30
CA LYS A 262 -8.71 -17.17 17.25
C LYS A 262 -9.25 -16.15 18.24
N LYS A 263 -10.49 -16.32 18.63
CA LYS A 263 -11.13 -15.44 19.60
C LYS A 263 -10.45 -15.57 20.96
N ALA A 264 -10.14 -14.44 21.55
CA ALA A 264 -9.60 -14.37 22.91
C ALA A 264 -10.67 -14.76 23.92
N THR A 265 -10.24 -15.31 25.06
CA THR A 265 -11.13 -15.57 26.19
C THR A 265 -11.76 -14.25 26.67
N ALA A 266 -13.04 -14.28 26.98
CA ALA A 266 -13.74 -13.10 27.46
C ALA A 266 -13.17 -12.66 28.83
N ASP A 267 -12.83 -11.39 28.94
CA ASP A 267 -12.55 -10.69 30.20
C ASP A 267 -13.51 -9.52 30.31
N ASP A 268 -14.23 -9.38 31.41
CA ASP A 268 -15.24 -8.34 31.59
C ASP A 268 -14.66 -6.92 31.56
N ARG A 269 -13.34 -6.80 31.68
CA ARG A 269 -12.62 -5.52 31.79
C ARG A 269 -12.10 -5.02 30.46
N TYR A 270 -11.84 -5.93 29.47
CA TYR A 270 -11.30 -5.57 28.17
C TYR A 270 -11.66 -6.62 27.10
N ASN A 271 -11.56 -6.23 25.83
CA ASN A 271 -11.81 -7.10 24.69
C ASN A 271 -10.51 -7.24 23.86
N ALA A 272 -9.84 -8.38 23.93
CA ALA A 272 -8.61 -8.64 23.19
C ALA A 272 -8.84 -9.22 21.78
N ASN A 273 -10.09 -9.36 21.31
CA ASN A 273 -10.38 -9.86 19.97
C ASN A 273 -9.94 -8.86 18.90
N HIS A 274 -9.42 -9.39 17.79
CA HIS A 274 -8.97 -8.58 16.67
C HIS A 274 -10.14 -8.31 15.72
N TYR A 275 -10.44 -7.03 15.51
CA TYR A 275 -11.46 -6.59 14.55
C TYR A 275 -11.18 -5.19 14.02
N ASP A 276 -11.71 -4.89 12.86
CA ASP A 276 -11.78 -3.56 12.27
C ASP A 276 -13.26 -3.23 11.98
N ASN A 277 -13.77 -2.18 12.60
CA ASN A 277 -15.12 -1.67 12.41
C ASN A 277 -15.05 -0.28 11.81
N ARG A 278 -15.83 -0.02 10.78
CA ARG A 278 -15.92 1.29 10.14
C ARG A 278 -17.36 1.67 9.90
N LEU A 279 -17.72 2.90 10.22
CA LEU A 279 -18.99 3.52 9.89
C LEU A 279 -18.69 4.82 9.13
N GLY A 280 -19.14 4.88 7.89
CA GLY A 280 -19.01 6.04 7.02
C GLY A 280 -20.37 6.69 6.73
N ILE A 281 -20.37 8.00 6.61
CA ILE A 281 -21.54 8.78 6.15
C ILE A 281 -21.02 9.83 5.19
N ARG A 282 -21.59 9.88 3.98
CA ARG A 282 -21.32 10.92 2.99
C ARG A 282 -22.59 11.65 2.60
N ALA A 283 -22.46 12.95 2.40
CA ALA A 283 -23.50 13.78 1.83
C ALA A 283 -22.90 14.74 0.80
N ASN A 284 -23.38 14.67 -0.43
CA ASN A 284 -23.05 15.59 -1.51
C ASN A 284 -24.32 16.34 -1.90
N VAL A 285 -24.28 17.65 -1.83
CA VAL A 285 -25.45 18.51 -2.08
C VAL A 285 -25.08 19.59 -3.09
N ASP A 286 -25.89 19.73 -4.12
CA ASP A 286 -25.82 20.78 -5.12
C ASP A 286 -27.03 21.68 -4.99
N VAL A 287 -26.81 23.00 -4.87
CA VAL A 287 -27.86 24.01 -4.71
C VAL A 287 -27.64 25.12 -5.72
N ASN A 288 -28.63 25.37 -6.56
CA ASN A 288 -28.70 26.61 -7.33
C ASN A 288 -29.36 27.67 -6.44
N ILE A 289 -28.57 28.57 -5.85
CA ILE A 289 -29.02 29.61 -4.94
C ILE A 289 -29.80 30.68 -5.73
N THR A 290 -29.26 31.03 -6.90
CA THR A 290 -29.91 31.89 -7.91
C THR A 290 -29.66 31.28 -9.28
N GLU A 291 -30.19 31.91 -10.34
CA GLU A 291 -29.86 31.48 -11.71
C GLU A 291 -28.39 31.64 -12.08
N SER A 292 -27.66 32.54 -11.40
CA SER A 292 -26.25 32.84 -11.62
C SER A 292 -25.31 32.31 -10.52
N THR A 293 -25.85 31.77 -9.41
CA THR A 293 -25.05 31.36 -8.26
C THR A 293 -25.36 29.91 -7.90
N MET A 294 -24.33 29.07 -7.91
CA MET A 294 -24.42 27.65 -7.52
C MET A 294 -23.46 27.36 -6.37
N MET A 295 -23.90 26.50 -5.48
CA MET A 295 -23.10 25.98 -4.37
C MET A 295 -23.09 24.47 -4.41
N LYS A 296 -21.90 23.85 -4.24
CA LYS A 296 -21.72 22.41 -4.02
C LYS A 296 -21.08 22.22 -2.66
N ILE A 297 -21.66 21.32 -1.88
CA ILE A 297 -21.16 20.97 -0.53
C ILE A 297 -20.92 19.46 -0.52
N ASN A 298 -19.75 19.04 -0.10
CA ASN A 298 -19.39 17.66 0.12
C ASN A 298 -18.97 17.49 1.58
N VAL A 299 -19.54 16.54 2.27
CA VAL A 299 -19.17 16.20 3.64
C VAL A 299 -19.06 14.69 3.77
N LYS A 300 -17.99 14.24 4.36
CA LYS A 300 -17.80 12.85 4.77
C LYS A 300 -17.40 12.81 6.23
N ALA A 301 -18.05 11.98 7.00
CA ALA A 301 -17.67 11.60 8.34
C ALA A 301 -17.38 10.09 8.36
N ARG A 302 -16.29 9.68 9.02
CA ARG A 302 -15.98 8.28 9.24
C ARG A 302 -15.53 8.07 10.68
N LEU A 303 -16.07 7.04 11.30
CA LEU A 303 -15.59 6.47 12.55
C LEU A 303 -15.01 5.11 12.24
N ALA A 304 -13.78 4.85 12.66
CA ALA A 304 -13.13 3.55 12.50
C ALA A 304 -12.52 3.13 13.85
N GLU A 305 -12.66 1.86 14.17
CA GLU A 305 -12.11 1.23 15.36
C GLU A 305 -11.34 -0.01 14.97
N PHE A 306 -10.04 -0.01 15.23
CA PHE A 306 -9.18 -1.18 15.10
C PHE A 306 -8.79 -1.67 16.48
N ASN A 307 -9.09 -2.93 16.78
CA ASN A 307 -8.84 -3.54 18.08
C ASN A 307 -7.90 -4.72 17.96
N ARG A 308 -7.01 -4.88 18.96
CA ARG A 308 -6.12 -6.03 19.10
C ARG A 308 -5.72 -6.29 20.53
N GLY A 309 -5.07 -7.44 20.79
CA GLY A 309 -4.39 -7.70 22.06
C GLY A 309 -3.26 -6.70 22.32
N ASN A 310 -2.95 -6.47 23.59
CA ASN A 310 -1.89 -5.54 24.01
C ASN A 310 -0.51 -6.22 24.04
N TYR A 311 0.03 -6.56 22.87
CA TYR A 311 1.39 -7.08 22.71
C TYR A 311 2.32 -6.01 22.13
N SER A 312 3.60 -6.05 22.52
CA SER A 312 4.61 -5.06 22.09
C SER A 312 5.04 -5.27 20.64
N ASP A 313 5.33 -6.51 20.27
CA ASP A 313 5.75 -6.89 18.94
C ASP A 313 4.60 -7.53 18.19
N ARG A 314 4.68 -7.54 16.87
CA ARG A 314 3.68 -8.22 16.06
C ARG A 314 3.69 -9.72 16.36
N ILE A 315 2.53 -10.29 16.58
CA ILE A 315 2.35 -11.73 16.79
C ILE A 315 2.95 -12.53 15.63
N GLU A 316 2.84 -12.01 14.41
CA GLU A 316 3.37 -12.61 13.20
C GLU A 316 4.87 -12.85 13.27
N ASN A 317 5.65 -11.89 13.79
CA ASN A 317 7.08 -12.09 13.98
C ASN A 317 7.35 -13.28 14.88
N THR A 318 6.60 -13.39 15.98
CA THR A 318 6.74 -14.53 16.92
C THR A 318 6.38 -15.84 16.25
N LEU A 319 5.26 -15.90 15.50
CA LEU A 319 4.82 -17.12 14.82
C LEU A 319 5.85 -17.68 13.86
N TYR A 320 6.56 -16.82 13.13
CA TYR A 320 7.54 -17.26 12.12
C TYR A 320 8.88 -17.68 12.72
N TYR A 321 9.22 -17.22 13.94
CA TYR A 321 10.52 -17.50 14.55
C TYR A 321 10.48 -18.42 15.77
N LEU A 322 9.30 -18.72 16.31
CA LEU A 322 9.17 -19.55 17.47
C LEU A 322 9.12 -21.04 17.09
N PRO A 323 10.10 -21.86 17.49
CA PRO A 323 10.10 -23.29 17.19
C PRO A 323 8.90 -24.02 17.80
N SER A 324 8.43 -25.06 17.14
CA SER A 324 7.39 -25.97 17.64
C SER A 324 7.80 -26.69 18.93
N ALA A 325 9.12 -26.89 19.13
CA ALA A 325 9.70 -27.50 20.33
C ALA A 325 10.01 -26.50 21.46
N ALA A 326 9.64 -25.20 21.35
CA ALA A 326 10.09 -24.19 22.31
C ALA A 326 9.48 -24.35 23.68
N PHE A 327 8.18 -24.48 23.79
CA PHE A 327 7.41 -24.69 25.02
C PHE A 327 5.94 -25.05 24.67
N PRO A 328 5.16 -25.67 25.57
CA PRO A 328 3.75 -25.93 25.33
C PRO A 328 2.93 -24.62 25.38
N VAL A 329 1.74 -24.60 24.81
CA VAL A 329 0.82 -23.46 24.96
C VAL A 329 0.52 -23.20 26.42
N LYS A 330 0.18 -24.25 27.16
CA LYS A 330 -0.01 -24.23 28.62
C LYS A 330 0.68 -25.43 29.25
N GLN A 331 1.21 -25.25 30.45
CA GLN A 331 1.72 -26.30 31.30
C GLN A 331 0.57 -27.10 31.97
N ALA A 332 0.90 -28.21 32.58
CA ALA A 332 -0.08 -29.08 33.25
C ALA A 332 -0.87 -28.37 34.37
N ASP A 333 -0.30 -27.36 34.99
CA ASP A 333 -0.94 -26.54 36.04
C ASP A 333 -1.79 -25.39 35.48
N GLY A 334 -1.89 -25.29 34.15
CA GLY A 334 -2.65 -24.26 33.46
C GLY A 334 -1.90 -22.93 33.24
N THR A 335 -0.67 -22.75 33.73
CA THR A 335 0.16 -21.59 33.41
C THR A 335 0.60 -21.62 31.95
N TYR A 336 0.75 -20.45 31.35
CA TYR A 336 1.25 -20.40 29.98
C TYR A 336 2.71 -20.84 29.90
N GLY A 337 3.04 -21.57 28.85
CA GLY A 337 4.41 -21.96 28.57
C GLY A 337 5.26 -20.77 28.16
N GLY A 338 6.52 -20.80 28.55
CA GLY A 338 7.59 -19.87 28.21
C GLY A 338 8.88 -20.34 28.83
N THR A 339 10.01 -19.78 28.44
CA THR A 339 11.32 -20.14 28.96
C THR A 339 12.12 -18.92 29.34
N SER A 340 13.18 -19.09 30.08
CA SER A 340 14.15 -18.02 30.38
C SER A 340 14.79 -17.45 29.11
N GLN A 341 14.94 -18.27 28.07
CA GLN A 341 15.49 -17.86 26.77
C GLN A 341 14.50 -17.04 25.92
N TYR A 342 13.25 -17.49 25.82
CA TYR A 342 12.24 -16.86 25.00
C TYR A 342 11.44 -15.78 25.75
N GLY A 343 11.39 -15.83 27.08
CA GLY A 343 10.61 -14.91 27.90
C GLY A 343 9.09 -15.10 27.71
N ALA A 344 8.35 -13.99 27.83
CA ALA A 344 6.88 -13.96 27.76
C ALA A 344 6.35 -13.88 26.31
N VAL A 345 6.97 -14.58 25.37
CA VAL A 345 6.60 -14.47 23.93
C VAL A 345 5.52 -15.45 23.47
N ASN A 346 4.95 -16.25 24.38
CA ASN A 346 3.86 -17.17 24.04
C ASN A 346 2.73 -16.43 23.29
N PRO A 347 2.51 -16.69 21.98
CA PRO A 347 1.61 -15.86 21.17
C PRO A 347 0.15 -15.96 21.63
N VAL A 348 -0.29 -17.11 22.16
CA VAL A 348 -1.64 -17.28 22.67
C VAL A 348 -1.84 -16.46 23.94
N ALA A 349 -0.86 -16.50 24.88
CA ALA A 349 -0.89 -15.70 26.09
C ALA A 349 -0.83 -14.19 25.78
N GLN A 350 0.00 -13.80 24.83
CA GLN A 350 0.10 -12.42 24.34
C GLN A 350 -1.24 -11.90 23.81
N MET A 351 -1.97 -12.71 23.06
CA MET A 351 -3.27 -12.33 22.54
C MET A 351 -4.37 -12.28 23.60
N GLN A 352 -4.32 -13.17 24.59
CA GLN A 352 -5.43 -13.36 25.55
C GLN A 352 -5.24 -12.61 26.86
N GLU A 353 -4.02 -12.54 27.38
CA GLU A 353 -3.77 -12.15 28.78
C GLU A 353 -3.11 -10.77 28.95
N ARG A 354 -2.55 -10.17 27.89
CA ARG A 354 -1.86 -8.88 28.02
C ARG A 354 -2.78 -7.66 28.00
N GLY A 355 -4.08 -7.86 27.75
CA GLY A 355 -5.05 -6.79 27.66
C GLY A 355 -5.39 -6.41 26.23
N GLN A 356 -5.68 -5.13 26.01
CA GLN A 356 -6.27 -4.61 24.76
C GLN A 356 -5.55 -3.34 24.33
N LYS A 357 -5.42 -3.18 23.01
CA LYS A 357 -5.15 -1.88 22.36
C LYS A 357 -6.25 -1.56 21.37
N LEU A 358 -6.98 -0.49 21.64
CA LEU A 358 -8.02 0.04 20.76
C LEU A 358 -7.52 1.34 20.12
N TYR A 359 -7.56 1.38 18.81
CA TYR A 359 -7.26 2.57 18.01
C TYR A 359 -8.56 3.09 17.41
N SER A 360 -8.97 4.26 17.83
CA SER A 360 -10.14 4.95 17.31
C SER A 360 -9.73 6.08 16.39
N GLN A 361 -10.28 6.13 15.19
CA GLN A 361 -10.02 7.19 14.22
C GLN A 361 -11.33 7.88 13.86
N THR A 362 -11.34 9.19 13.99
CA THR A 362 -12.43 10.05 13.52
C THR A 362 -11.93 10.88 12.37
N LYS A 363 -12.59 10.81 11.22
CA LYS A 363 -12.34 11.65 10.05
C LYS A 363 -13.56 12.52 9.78
N VAL A 364 -13.33 13.80 9.52
CA VAL A 364 -14.34 14.72 8.97
C VAL A 364 -13.70 15.43 7.80
N LEU A 365 -14.20 15.18 6.60
CA LEU A 365 -13.71 15.76 5.36
C LEU A 365 -14.85 16.62 4.79
N ALA A 366 -14.60 17.90 4.61
CA ALA A 366 -15.61 18.82 4.12
C ALA A 366 -15.02 19.75 3.07
N ASP A 367 -15.74 19.96 1.98
CA ASP A 367 -15.41 20.98 1.00
C ASP A 367 -16.67 21.66 0.46
N MET A 368 -16.51 22.91 0.10
CA MET A 368 -17.58 23.75 -0.44
C MET A 368 -17.06 24.54 -1.64
N LEU A 369 -17.70 24.33 -2.77
CA LEU A 369 -17.49 25.10 -4.00
C LEU A 369 -18.66 26.09 -4.16
N LEU A 370 -18.33 27.37 -4.27
CA LEU A 370 -19.24 28.42 -4.69
C LEU A 370 -18.86 28.88 -6.09
N ARG A 371 -19.78 28.86 -7.04
CA ARG A 371 -19.61 29.38 -8.40
C ARG A 371 -20.57 30.52 -8.63
N GLN A 372 -20.05 31.63 -9.17
CA GLN A 372 -20.81 32.79 -9.63
C GLN A 372 -20.60 32.96 -11.13
N ASP A 373 -21.69 32.95 -11.88
CA ASP A 373 -21.70 33.36 -13.28
C ASP A 373 -21.53 34.87 -13.35
N LEU A 374 -20.57 35.33 -14.11
CA LEU A 374 -20.23 36.73 -14.36
C LEU A 374 -20.54 37.12 -15.81
N GLY A 375 -21.35 36.33 -16.52
CA GLY A 375 -21.74 36.54 -17.91
C GLY A 375 -22.38 37.89 -18.19
N VAL A 376 -22.95 38.53 -17.16
CA VAL A 376 -23.46 39.90 -17.23
C VAL A 376 -22.34 40.93 -17.55
N PHE A 377 -21.11 40.66 -17.11
CA PHE A 377 -19.96 41.54 -17.36
C PHE A 377 -19.22 41.14 -18.63
N VAL A 378 -18.94 39.84 -18.76
CA VAL A 378 -18.25 39.26 -19.90
C VAL A 378 -18.88 37.89 -20.21
N GLU A 379 -19.43 37.74 -21.41
CA GLU A 379 -20.09 36.50 -21.83
C GLU A 379 -19.15 35.31 -21.69
N GLY A 380 -19.59 34.28 -20.94
CA GLY A 380 -18.86 33.05 -20.65
C GLY A 380 -17.88 33.14 -19.46
N LEU A 381 -17.83 34.27 -18.75
CA LEU A 381 -17.00 34.45 -17.56
C LEU A 381 -17.73 33.90 -16.33
N SER A 382 -17.00 33.14 -15.50
CA SER A 382 -17.45 32.71 -14.17
C SER A 382 -16.30 32.72 -13.17
N ALA A 383 -16.63 32.82 -11.89
CA ALA A 383 -15.69 32.76 -10.79
C ALA A 383 -16.05 31.62 -9.83
N ASP A 384 -15.05 30.86 -9.39
CA ASP A 384 -15.22 29.80 -8.42
C ASP A 384 -14.37 30.07 -7.18
N VAL A 385 -14.93 29.74 -6.02
CA VAL A 385 -14.18 29.67 -4.76
C VAL A 385 -14.45 28.29 -4.16
N ASN A 386 -13.41 27.50 -3.97
CA ASN A 386 -13.47 26.19 -3.31
C ASN A 386 -12.65 26.23 -2.02
N VAL A 387 -13.28 25.84 -0.91
CA VAL A 387 -12.64 25.76 0.41
C VAL A 387 -12.82 24.35 0.93
N ALA A 388 -11.72 23.71 1.33
CA ALA A 388 -11.75 22.39 1.96
C ALA A 388 -11.11 22.43 3.34
N PHE A 389 -11.69 21.66 4.24
CA PHE A 389 -11.20 21.43 5.59
C PHE A 389 -11.35 19.96 5.94
N ASP A 390 -10.23 19.30 6.16
CA ASP A 390 -10.19 17.90 6.56
C ASP A 390 -9.55 17.79 7.95
N TYR A 391 -10.22 17.06 8.83
CA TYR A 391 -9.80 16.78 10.20
C TYR A 391 -9.72 15.27 10.41
N ILE A 392 -8.58 14.78 10.89
CA ILE A 392 -8.36 13.38 11.22
C ILE A 392 -7.74 13.30 12.62
N GLY A 393 -8.51 12.79 13.56
CA GLY A 393 -8.08 12.56 14.93
C GLY A 393 -7.89 11.08 15.21
N ARG A 394 -6.79 10.70 15.87
CA ARG A 394 -6.53 9.33 16.30
C ARG A 394 -6.36 9.28 17.80
N LEU A 395 -7.15 8.45 18.44
CA LEU A 395 -7.09 8.16 19.88
C LEU A 395 -6.63 6.72 20.05
N SER A 396 -5.71 6.48 20.96
CA SER A 396 -5.32 5.14 21.39
C SER A 396 -5.75 4.91 22.82
N GLU A 397 -6.36 3.77 23.06
CA GLU A 397 -6.76 3.32 24.39
C GLU A 397 -6.06 1.99 24.67
N GLU A 398 -5.51 1.84 25.85
CA GLU A 398 -4.78 0.65 26.26
C GLU A 398 -5.31 0.14 27.58
N ALA A 399 -5.63 -1.16 27.62
CA ALA A 399 -5.76 -1.93 28.83
C ALA A 399 -4.53 -2.84 28.92
N LYS A 400 -3.76 -2.75 29.98
CA LYS A 400 -2.52 -3.51 30.17
C LYS A 400 -2.61 -4.41 31.39
N LYS A 401 -2.22 -5.67 31.16
CA LYS A 401 -2.14 -6.71 32.20
C LYS A 401 -0.83 -7.49 32.00
N GLU A 402 -0.23 -7.92 33.05
CA GLU A 402 0.91 -8.85 33.04
C GLU A 402 0.39 -10.26 33.35
N PHE A 403 1.02 -11.27 32.77
CA PHE A 403 0.72 -12.69 33.03
C PHE A 403 1.95 -13.45 33.46
N ARG A 404 1.72 -14.50 34.25
CA ARG A 404 2.74 -15.44 34.69
C ARG A 404 2.90 -16.53 33.63
N TYR A 405 4.14 -16.94 33.38
CA TYR A 405 4.46 -18.07 32.55
C TYR A 405 5.45 -18.99 33.26
N SER A 406 5.57 -20.23 32.79
CA SER A 406 6.44 -21.20 33.39
C SER A 406 7.19 -22.05 32.37
N GLU A 407 8.37 -22.46 32.79
CA GLU A 407 9.27 -23.38 32.08
C GLU A 407 9.34 -24.70 32.84
N LEU A 408 9.18 -25.80 32.14
CA LEU A 408 9.47 -27.12 32.68
C LEU A 408 10.89 -27.50 32.28
N VAL A 409 11.83 -27.37 33.20
CA VAL A 409 13.20 -27.81 32.96
C VAL A 409 13.26 -29.32 33.20
N SER A 410 13.47 -30.06 32.10
CA SER A 410 13.36 -31.52 32.11
C SER A 410 14.60 -32.14 31.48
N THR A 411 15.01 -33.25 32.08
CA THR A 411 16.03 -34.13 31.50
C THR A 411 15.47 -35.55 31.43
N VAL A 412 15.65 -36.20 30.28
CA VAL A 412 15.37 -37.63 30.17
C VAL A 412 16.58 -38.39 30.72
N ALA A 413 16.38 -39.14 31.78
CA ALA A 413 17.38 -39.99 32.37
C ALA A 413 17.05 -41.44 32.05
N ALA A 414 18.04 -42.25 31.68
CA ALA A 414 17.91 -43.66 31.47
C ALA A 414 18.43 -44.42 32.71
N GLN A 415 17.65 -45.36 33.20
CA GLN A 415 18.08 -46.28 34.27
C GLN A 415 17.73 -47.72 33.85
N GLY A 416 18.70 -48.43 33.35
CA GLY A 416 18.49 -49.73 32.73
C GLY A 416 17.66 -49.57 31.42
N ASP A 417 16.70 -50.44 31.21
CA ASP A 417 15.79 -50.40 30.05
C ASP A 417 14.65 -49.37 30.17
N SER A 418 14.62 -48.59 31.26
CA SER A 418 13.56 -47.59 31.49
C SER A 418 14.10 -46.18 31.42
N SER A 419 13.34 -45.32 30.77
CA SER A 419 13.59 -43.86 30.76
C SER A 419 12.56 -43.16 31.65
N TYR A 420 12.98 -42.15 32.39
CA TYR A 420 12.13 -41.31 33.19
C TYR A 420 12.54 -39.85 33.06
N ILE A 421 11.59 -38.95 33.29
CA ILE A 421 11.83 -37.53 33.22
C ILE A 421 11.97 -36.99 34.67
N LEU A 422 13.08 -36.32 34.93
CA LEU A 422 13.23 -35.42 36.06
C LEU A 422 12.85 -34.01 35.59
N SER A 423 11.90 -33.39 36.26
CA SER A 423 11.45 -32.05 35.88
C SER A 423 11.22 -31.16 37.07
N ASP A 424 11.69 -29.90 36.95
CA ASP A 424 11.39 -28.81 37.87
C ASP A 424 10.62 -27.72 37.10
N GLN A 425 9.56 -27.19 37.69
CA GLN A 425 8.79 -26.11 37.10
C GLN A 425 9.26 -24.77 37.64
N LEU A 426 9.83 -23.94 36.74
CA LEU A 426 10.28 -22.59 37.06
C LEU A 426 9.23 -21.58 36.62
N TYR A 427 8.95 -20.60 37.45
CA TYR A 427 7.94 -19.60 37.21
C TYR A 427 8.57 -18.23 36.95
N TYR A 428 8.04 -17.50 35.97
CA TYR A 428 8.50 -16.17 35.57
C TYR A 428 7.31 -15.23 35.45
N GLY A 429 7.60 -13.94 35.56
CA GLY A 429 6.58 -12.90 35.44
C GLY A 429 5.67 -12.84 36.69
N THR A 430 4.68 -11.97 36.59
CA THR A 430 3.70 -11.73 37.65
C THR A 430 2.30 -11.84 37.08
N ASP A 431 1.46 -12.64 37.70
CA ASP A 431 0.03 -12.67 37.36
C ASP A 431 -0.68 -11.46 37.98
N SER A 432 -0.83 -10.41 37.18
CA SER A 432 -1.47 -9.17 37.62
C SER A 432 -2.98 -9.36 37.70
N LYS A 433 -3.55 -9.22 38.90
CA LYS A 433 -5.01 -9.19 39.10
C LYS A 433 -5.64 -7.88 38.69
N THR A 434 -4.84 -6.83 38.56
CA THR A 434 -5.31 -5.50 38.16
C THR A 434 -4.99 -5.22 36.69
N VAL A 435 -5.88 -4.50 36.05
CA VAL A 435 -5.69 -3.98 34.67
C VAL A 435 -5.40 -2.48 34.80
N SER A 436 -4.32 -2.05 34.18
CA SER A 436 -3.98 -0.63 34.05
C SER A 436 -4.61 -0.08 32.77
N PHE A 437 -5.31 1.04 32.88
CA PHE A 437 -5.93 1.72 31.72
C PHE A 437 -5.22 3.01 31.43
N SER A 438 -4.91 3.24 30.15
CA SER A 438 -4.37 4.50 29.68
C SER A 438 -4.97 4.88 28.33
N HIS A 439 -4.97 6.15 28.02
CA HIS A 439 -5.39 6.66 26.73
C HIS A 439 -4.54 7.89 26.35
N TRP A 440 -4.32 8.06 25.05
CA TRP A 440 -3.59 9.24 24.54
C TRP A 440 -4.00 9.55 23.11
N PHE A 441 -3.88 10.81 22.74
CA PHE A 441 -3.99 11.20 21.33
C PHE A 441 -2.74 10.76 20.58
N SER A 442 -2.91 9.83 19.62
CA SER A 442 -1.81 9.31 18.81
C SER A 442 -1.37 10.34 17.76
N SER A 443 -2.33 10.97 17.09
CA SER A 443 -2.04 12.04 16.12
C SER A 443 -3.27 12.88 15.83
N LEU A 444 -2.99 14.12 15.45
CA LEU A 444 -3.97 15.06 14.94
C LEU A 444 -3.49 15.56 13.58
N GLU A 445 -4.29 15.38 12.55
CA GLU A 445 -4.01 15.81 11.20
C GLU A 445 -5.10 16.77 10.74
N MET A 446 -4.69 17.92 10.23
CA MET A 446 -5.58 18.93 9.64
C MET A 446 -5.08 19.33 8.26
N LYS A 447 -5.95 19.30 7.28
CA LYS A 447 -5.68 19.79 5.94
C LYS A 447 -6.66 20.94 5.63
N MET A 448 -6.11 21.99 5.07
CA MET A 448 -6.89 23.13 4.59
C MET A 448 -6.46 23.43 3.16
N GLU A 449 -7.41 23.60 2.28
CA GLU A 449 -7.17 24.01 0.90
C GLU A 449 -8.13 25.14 0.54
N LEU A 450 -7.57 26.21 -0.03
CA LEU A 450 -8.29 27.30 -0.66
C LEU A 450 -7.92 27.32 -2.13
N GLN A 451 -8.91 27.30 -3.00
CA GLN A 451 -8.74 27.44 -4.43
C GLN A 451 -9.72 28.51 -4.93
N THR A 452 -9.21 29.52 -5.61
CA THR A 452 -10.01 30.51 -6.32
C THR A 452 -9.69 30.42 -7.82
N ARG A 453 -10.70 30.53 -8.67
CA ARG A 453 -10.55 30.40 -10.09
C ARG A 453 -11.46 31.36 -10.84
N LEU A 454 -10.92 31.98 -11.90
CA LEU A 454 -11.67 32.66 -12.94
C LEU A 454 -11.67 31.75 -14.18
N ASN A 455 -12.84 31.52 -14.75
CA ASN A 455 -13.02 30.69 -15.92
C ASN A 455 -13.69 31.53 -17.02
N TRP A 456 -13.19 31.43 -18.22
CA TRP A 456 -13.79 32.08 -19.40
C TRP A 456 -13.93 31.05 -20.49
N GLU A 457 -15.17 30.69 -20.79
CA GLU A 457 -15.51 29.72 -21.84
C GLU A 457 -16.36 30.40 -22.93
N ARG A 458 -15.93 30.34 -24.20
CA ARG A 458 -16.64 30.97 -25.27
C ARG A 458 -16.51 30.22 -26.60
N ASN A 459 -17.61 30.24 -27.35
CA ASN A 459 -17.69 29.74 -28.73
C ASN A 459 -17.69 30.87 -29.73
N PHE A 460 -16.77 30.84 -30.72
CA PHE A 460 -16.69 31.78 -31.83
C PHE A 460 -16.89 31.00 -33.15
N GLY A 461 -18.12 30.65 -33.47
CA GLY A 461 -18.40 29.80 -34.63
C GLY A 461 -17.77 28.42 -34.52
N ALA A 462 -16.75 28.14 -35.30
CA ALA A 462 -16.03 26.86 -35.28
C ALA A 462 -14.91 26.76 -34.20
N HIS A 463 -14.67 27.84 -33.50
CA HIS A 463 -13.63 27.97 -32.49
C HIS A 463 -14.23 27.94 -31.11
N HIS A 464 -13.65 27.16 -30.23
CA HIS A 464 -14.02 27.12 -28.83
C HIS A 464 -12.77 27.37 -27.98
N VAL A 465 -12.87 28.28 -27.02
CA VAL A 465 -11.80 28.64 -26.11
C VAL A 465 -12.30 28.44 -24.66
N ASP A 466 -11.50 27.81 -23.86
CA ASP A 466 -11.70 27.66 -22.43
C ASP A 466 -10.41 28.09 -21.72
N ALA A 467 -10.47 29.14 -20.94
CA ALA A 467 -9.33 29.73 -20.25
C ALA A 467 -9.57 29.81 -18.74
N HIS A 468 -8.55 29.47 -17.98
CA HIS A 468 -8.59 29.49 -16.52
C HIS A 468 -7.41 30.28 -15.96
N ALA A 469 -7.68 31.06 -14.92
CA ALA A 469 -6.67 31.64 -14.04
C ALA A 469 -7.03 31.25 -12.60
N ALA A 470 -6.12 30.63 -11.89
CA ALA A 470 -6.40 30.12 -10.55
C ALA A 470 -5.28 30.45 -9.56
N TYR A 471 -5.67 30.62 -8.32
CA TYR A 471 -4.79 30.60 -7.15
C TYR A 471 -5.18 29.44 -6.25
N ARG A 472 -4.20 28.67 -5.79
CA ARG A 472 -4.40 27.55 -4.87
C ARG A 472 -3.40 27.64 -3.72
N GLN A 473 -3.90 27.45 -2.51
CA GLN A 473 -3.09 27.34 -1.30
C GLN A 473 -3.51 26.11 -0.52
N ARG A 474 -2.54 25.29 -0.16
CA ARG A 474 -2.72 24.13 0.68
C ARG A 474 -1.89 24.27 1.95
N SER A 475 -2.45 23.78 3.06
CA SER A 475 -1.79 23.66 4.34
C SER A 475 -2.12 22.31 4.95
N TRP A 476 -1.11 21.55 5.30
CA TRP A 476 -1.24 20.28 5.98
C TRP A 476 -0.44 20.33 7.27
N ILE A 477 -1.14 20.14 8.40
CA ILE A 477 -0.57 20.15 9.74
C ILE A 477 -0.68 18.74 10.30
N LEU A 478 0.45 18.15 10.67
CA LEU A 478 0.54 16.82 11.25
C LEU A 478 1.19 16.93 12.65
N SER A 479 0.42 16.59 13.69
CA SER A 479 0.90 16.50 15.08
C SER A 479 1.66 17.73 15.57
N GLY A 480 1.17 18.92 15.22
CA GLY A 480 1.70 20.20 15.65
C GLY A 480 2.07 21.15 14.51
N GLN A 481 2.05 22.43 14.77
CA GLN A 481 2.22 23.48 13.74
C GLN A 481 3.65 23.56 13.18
N ASN A 482 4.64 23.13 13.95
CA ASN A 482 6.03 23.20 13.52
C ASN A 482 6.36 22.21 12.39
N ASN A 483 5.55 21.16 12.22
CA ASN A 483 5.70 20.18 11.15
C ASN A 483 4.58 20.34 10.12
N SER A 484 4.46 21.53 9.53
CA SER A 484 3.43 21.83 8.55
C SER A 484 3.97 21.92 7.14
N SER A 485 3.35 21.17 6.21
CA SER A 485 3.57 21.33 4.77
C SER A 485 2.65 22.41 4.23
N LYS A 486 3.19 23.36 3.47
CA LYS A 486 2.41 24.41 2.81
C LYS A 486 2.85 24.57 1.38
N THR A 487 1.91 24.62 0.46
CA THR A 487 2.16 24.93 -0.96
C THR A 487 1.29 26.07 -1.41
N GLN A 488 1.82 26.88 -2.32
CA GLN A 488 1.10 27.95 -2.99
C GLN A 488 1.36 27.85 -4.48
N GLU A 489 0.34 28.15 -5.28
CA GLU A 489 0.44 28.09 -6.73
C GLU A 489 -0.47 29.13 -7.40
N ILE A 490 0.01 29.68 -8.49
CA ILE A 490 -0.72 30.50 -9.45
C ILE A 490 -0.69 29.75 -10.77
N LEU A 491 -1.85 29.51 -11.34
CA LEU A 491 -2.02 28.70 -12.54
C LEU A 491 -2.74 29.51 -13.60
N GLY A 492 -2.25 29.47 -14.84
CA GLY A 492 -2.95 29.86 -16.05
C GLY A 492 -3.07 28.67 -16.99
N SER A 493 -4.24 28.42 -17.56
CA SER A 493 -4.42 27.43 -18.60
C SER A 493 -5.37 27.94 -19.68
N VAL A 494 -5.08 27.60 -20.93
CA VAL A 494 -5.91 27.89 -22.10
C VAL A 494 -6.06 26.63 -22.92
N SER A 495 -7.30 26.22 -23.12
CA SER A 495 -7.68 25.11 -23.99
C SER A 495 -8.43 25.66 -25.21
N TYR A 496 -7.97 25.29 -26.37
CA TYR A 496 -8.53 25.72 -27.65
C TYR A 496 -8.91 24.52 -28.48
N ASN A 497 -10.08 24.57 -29.14
CA ASN A 497 -10.39 23.63 -30.19
C ASN A 497 -10.95 24.31 -31.43
N TRP A 498 -10.61 23.78 -32.59
CA TRP A 498 -11.12 24.19 -33.89
C TRP A 498 -11.91 23.04 -34.52
N LYS A 499 -13.18 23.34 -34.80
CA LYS A 499 -14.13 22.40 -35.44
C LYS A 499 -14.27 21.08 -34.69
N LYS A 500 -13.94 21.04 -33.39
CA LYS A 500 -13.86 19.80 -32.59
C LYS A 500 -12.94 18.73 -33.20
N ARG A 501 -11.98 19.15 -34.04
CA ARG A 501 -11.00 18.27 -34.71
C ARG A 501 -9.56 18.53 -34.29
N PHE A 502 -9.19 19.80 -34.06
CA PHE A 502 -7.85 20.18 -33.64
C PHE A 502 -7.95 20.80 -32.24
N PHE A 503 -7.11 20.35 -31.37
CA PHE A 503 -7.11 20.75 -29.95
C PHE A 503 -5.70 21.18 -29.56
N ALA A 504 -5.61 22.21 -28.74
CA ALA A 504 -4.36 22.70 -28.16
C ALA A 504 -4.61 23.16 -26.73
N ASP A 505 -3.81 22.70 -25.81
CA ASP A 505 -3.80 23.16 -24.43
C ASP A 505 -2.46 23.77 -24.10
N VAL A 506 -2.47 24.90 -23.40
CA VAL A 506 -1.28 25.54 -22.83
C VAL A 506 -1.51 25.72 -21.34
N VAL A 507 -0.56 25.26 -20.55
CA VAL A 507 -0.59 25.37 -19.08
C VAL A 507 0.67 26.07 -18.62
N VAL A 508 0.53 27.01 -17.72
CA VAL A 508 1.65 27.66 -17.03
C VAL A 508 1.31 27.70 -15.53
N ASN A 509 2.12 27.04 -14.74
CA ASN A 509 1.96 27.00 -13.31
C ASN A 509 3.21 27.57 -12.63
N TYR A 510 3.03 28.46 -11.66
CA TYR A 510 4.08 29.01 -10.81
C TYR A 510 3.78 28.61 -9.38
N SER A 511 4.51 27.64 -8.85
CA SER A 511 4.22 27.07 -7.55
C SER A 511 5.45 26.82 -6.72
N GLY A 512 5.24 26.72 -5.40
CA GLY A 512 6.30 26.52 -4.43
C GLY A 512 5.85 25.81 -3.18
N SER A 513 6.84 25.21 -2.50
CA SER A 513 6.69 24.46 -1.27
C SER A 513 7.44 25.10 -0.12
N ALA A 514 6.83 25.13 1.08
CA ALA A 514 7.44 25.64 2.30
C ALA A 514 8.63 24.79 2.79
N TYR A 515 8.81 23.57 2.26
CA TYR A 515 9.96 22.74 2.56
C TYR A 515 11.27 23.31 1.98
N MET A 516 11.17 24.29 1.06
CA MET A 516 12.30 24.92 0.41
C MET A 516 12.78 26.20 1.10
N PRO A 517 14.07 26.56 0.98
CA PRO A 517 14.57 27.88 1.31
C PRO A 517 13.77 28.97 0.59
N LYS A 518 13.64 30.14 1.21
CA LYS A 518 12.77 31.22 0.70
C LYS A 518 13.11 31.68 -0.72
N ASP A 519 14.39 31.70 -1.06
CA ASP A 519 14.95 32.15 -2.36
C ASP A 519 14.82 31.06 -3.46
N LYS A 520 14.63 29.77 -3.07
CA LYS A 520 14.51 28.64 -3.97
C LYS A 520 13.14 27.97 -3.92
N ARG A 521 12.13 28.67 -3.40
CA ARG A 521 10.82 28.06 -3.09
C ARG A 521 9.94 27.90 -4.31
N PHE A 522 9.90 28.87 -5.22
CA PHE A 522 8.96 28.93 -6.34
C PHE A 522 9.63 28.66 -7.69
N HIS A 523 8.95 27.83 -8.50
CA HIS A 523 9.43 27.42 -9.82
C HIS A 523 8.30 27.49 -10.85
N TRP A 524 8.69 27.61 -12.14
CA TRP A 524 7.78 27.61 -13.28
C TRP A 524 7.64 26.22 -13.86
N TYR A 525 6.39 25.83 -14.15
CA TYR A 525 6.04 24.56 -14.74
C TYR A 525 5.16 24.77 -16.00
N PRO A 526 5.75 25.12 -17.15
CA PRO A 526 5.03 25.25 -18.41
C PRO A 526 4.80 23.90 -19.05
N ALA A 527 3.66 23.73 -19.77
CA ALA A 527 3.38 22.57 -20.59
C ALA A 527 2.44 22.91 -21.74
N VAL A 528 2.51 22.10 -22.79
CA VAL A 528 1.66 22.18 -23.98
C VAL A 528 1.17 20.78 -24.36
N SER A 529 -0.09 20.70 -24.79
CA SER A 529 -0.66 19.51 -25.44
C SER A 529 -1.29 19.87 -26.76
N LEU A 530 -1.17 18.98 -27.74
CA LEU A 530 -1.80 19.09 -29.06
C LEU A 530 -2.50 17.78 -29.39
N ALA A 531 -3.67 17.87 -30.01
CA ALA A 531 -4.35 16.68 -30.54
C ALA A 531 -5.10 16.98 -31.83
N ALA A 532 -5.26 15.95 -32.63
CA ALA A 532 -6.04 16.00 -33.85
C ALA A 532 -6.87 14.74 -34.04
N ILE A 533 -8.16 14.91 -34.36
CA ILE A 533 -8.99 13.80 -34.86
C ILE A 533 -8.74 13.72 -36.36
N VAL A 534 -7.95 12.71 -36.74
CA VAL A 534 -7.56 12.47 -38.15
C VAL A 534 -8.71 11.82 -38.90
N LEU A 535 -9.34 10.82 -38.31
CA LEU A 535 -10.51 10.12 -38.86
C LEU A 535 -11.66 10.23 -37.85
N ASP A 536 -12.79 10.77 -38.30
CA ASP A 536 -13.98 10.95 -37.45
C ASP A 536 -15.11 10.09 -38.01
N GLY A 537 -15.12 8.83 -37.66
CA GLY A 537 -16.08 7.85 -38.14
C GLY A 537 -15.74 6.42 -37.74
N ASP A 538 -15.87 5.50 -38.71
CA ASP A 538 -15.44 4.11 -38.57
C ASP A 538 -14.53 3.79 -39.78
N PRO A 539 -13.19 3.79 -39.56
CA PRO A 539 -12.46 3.91 -38.28
C PRO A 539 -12.46 5.33 -37.69
N TYR A 540 -12.36 5.40 -36.34
CA TYR A 540 -12.04 6.61 -35.60
C TYR A 540 -10.55 6.64 -35.27
N LEU A 541 -9.88 7.78 -35.50
CA LEU A 541 -8.46 7.93 -35.11
C LEU A 541 -8.22 9.35 -34.58
N LYS A 542 -7.78 9.44 -33.32
CA LYS A 542 -7.23 10.65 -32.71
C LYS A 542 -5.74 10.42 -32.45
N VAL A 543 -4.92 11.40 -32.78
CA VAL A 543 -3.51 11.46 -32.39
C VAL A 543 -3.31 12.62 -31.42
N TYR A 544 -2.45 12.44 -30.44
CA TYR A 544 -2.18 13.48 -29.45
C TYR A 544 -0.74 13.39 -28.96
N GLY A 545 -0.26 14.50 -28.39
CA GLY A 545 1.04 14.54 -27.76
C GLY A 545 1.14 15.73 -26.83
N SER A 546 1.96 15.60 -25.79
CA SER A 546 2.21 16.67 -24.84
C SER A 546 3.69 16.75 -24.46
N ALA A 547 4.11 17.93 -24.04
CA ALA A 547 5.46 18.14 -23.48
C ALA A 547 5.40 19.24 -22.41
N GLY A 548 6.17 19.07 -21.34
CA GLY A 548 6.16 20.06 -20.29
C GLY A 548 7.02 19.72 -19.08
N LEU A 549 6.95 20.61 -18.10
CA LEU A 549 7.62 20.51 -16.82
C LEU A 549 6.59 20.37 -15.71
N SER A 550 6.92 19.58 -14.71
CA SER A 550 6.20 19.49 -13.44
C SER A 550 7.18 19.19 -12.31
N GLY A 551 6.80 19.41 -11.07
CA GLY A 551 7.66 19.21 -9.91
C GLY A 551 7.12 18.15 -8.96
N SER A 552 8.00 17.64 -8.08
CA SER A 552 7.61 16.87 -6.91
C SER A 552 8.32 17.39 -5.66
N ASP A 553 7.59 17.54 -4.56
CA ASP A 553 8.13 17.80 -3.23
C ASP A 553 7.82 16.66 -2.26
N GLY A 554 7.47 15.47 -2.79
CA GLY A 554 7.04 14.31 -2.01
C GLY A 554 8.10 13.78 -1.05
N ASP A 555 9.36 13.80 -1.45
CA ASP A 555 10.48 13.30 -0.65
C ASP A 555 11.11 14.38 0.25
N LEU A 556 10.67 15.64 0.14
CA LEU A 556 11.19 16.72 0.95
C LEU A 556 10.69 16.64 2.39
N ARG A 557 11.58 16.90 3.32
CA ARG A 557 11.30 16.95 4.76
C ARG A 557 11.43 18.38 5.27
N HIS A 558 10.82 18.59 6.43
CA HIS A 558 10.88 19.89 7.10
C HIS A 558 12.33 20.28 7.42
N GLU A 559 12.72 21.47 6.97
CA GLU A 559 13.99 22.11 7.32
C GLU A 559 15.30 21.37 6.97
N LEU A 560 15.31 20.47 5.98
CA LEU A 560 16.53 19.82 5.50
C LEU A 560 17.67 20.79 5.13
N TRP A 561 17.31 22.03 4.79
CA TRP A 561 18.24 23.11 4.41
C TRP A 561 18.83 23.88 5.61
N ARG A 562 18.43 23.52 6.84
CA ARG A 562 18.95 24.15 8.06
C ARG A 562 19.89 23.21 8.79
N GLN A 563 20.97 23.78 9.33
CA GLN A 563 21.84 23.05 10.26
C GLN A 563 21.08 22.83 11.58
N ASN A 564 20.98 21.58 11.98
CA ASN A 564 20.31 21.15 13.20
C ASN A 564 21.33 20.72 14.26
N TYR A 565 20.95 20.88 15.53
CA TYR A 565 21.69 20.35 16.68
C TYR A 565 20.84 19.28 17.36
N VAL A 566 21.40 18.09 17.47
CA VAL A 566 20.73 16.92 18.05
C VAL A 566 21.25 16.65 19.46
N SER A 567 20.58 15.77 20.21
CA SER A 567 21.08 15.32 21.51
C SER A 567 22.38 14.55 21.33
N GLY A 568 23.45 15.01 21.95
CA GLY A 568 24.75 14.35 21.98
C GLY A 568 24.92 13.50 23.24
N ASN A 569 26.13 13.06 23.46
CA ASN A 569 26.47 12.30 24.66
C ASN A 569 26.19 13.08 25.94
N SER A 570 25.74 12.36 26.96
CA SER A 570 25.56 12.98 28.28
C SER A 570 26.90 13.07 29.01
N TYR A 571 27.11 14.17 29.68
CA TYR A 571 28.27 14.40 30.54
C TYR A 571 27.85 14.26 32.01
N TYR A 572 28.67 13.55 32.80
CA TYR A 572 28.44 13.34 34.21
C TYR A 572 29.43 14.23 34.98
N PHE A 573 28.92 15.08 35.85
CA PHE A 573 29.70 15.91 36.76
C PHE A 573 29.52 15.41 38.20
N GLY A 574 30.63 15.08 38.83
CA GLY A 574 30.67 14.52 40.17
C GLY A 574 30.95 13.00 40.20
N GLY A 575 31.36 12.48 41.34
CA GLY A 575 31.61 11.07 41.57
C GLY A 575 30.33 10.20 41.54
N ASN A 576 30.36 9.01 42.15
CA ASN A 576 29.22 8.10 42.25
C ASN A 576 27.96 8.86 42.73
N GLY A 577 26.98 9.05 41.87
CA GLY A 577 25.75 9.84 42.11
C GLY A 577 25.76 11.23 41.47
N GLY A 578 26.71 11.53 40.59
CA GLY A 578 26.79 12.81 39.88
C GLY A 578 25.61 13.13 38.99
N THR A 579 25.38 14.40 38.70
CA THR A 579 24.32 14.86 37.81
C THR A 579 24.71 14.65 36.34
N SER A 580 23.83 14.02 35.59
CA SER A 580 23.97 13.86 34.14
C SER A 580 23.39 15.09 33.41
N TYR A 581 24.16 15.66 32.52
CA TYR A 581 23.72 16.73 31.62
C TYR A 581 23.75 16.24 30.18
N SER A 582 22.62 16.34 29.50
CA SER A 582 22.54 16.01 28.07
C SER A 582 23.34 17.02 27.25
N GLY A 583 24.32 16.53 26.51
CA GLY A 583 25.06 17.33 25.54
C GLY A 583 24.26 17.59 24.27
N ARG A 584 24.78 18.53 23.46
CA ARG A 584 24.30 18.80 22.11
C ARG A 584 25.47 18.64 21.15
N THR A 585 25.23 18.02 20.00
CA THR A 585 26.18 17.91 18.90
C THR A 585 25.57 18.43 17.64
N GLU A 586 26.39 18.74 16.67
CA GLU A 586 25.90 19.03 15.32
C GLU A 586 25.18 17.81 14.78
N GLY A 587 24.01 18.03 14.16
CA GLY A 587 23.35 17.02 13.36
C GLY A 587 23.90 17.01 11.94
N ASP A 588 23.22 16.29 11.06
CA ASP A 588 23.62 16.16 9.66
C ASP A 588 23.81 17.52 9.00
N MET A 589 24.81 17.61 8.12
CA MET A 589 25.09 18.82 7.35
C MET A 589 23.87 19.22 6.50
N ALA A 590 23.51 20.50 6.56
CA ALA A 590 22.37 21.03 5.83
C ALA A 590 22.42 20.75 4.32
N ALA A 591 21.26 20.50 3.71
CA ALA A 591 21.14 20.30 2.26
C ALA A 591 21.26 21.63 1.50
N VAL A 592 22.46 22.00 1.11
CA VAL A 592 22.75 23.30 0.42
C VAL A 592 22.24 23.35 -1.02
N THR A 593 22.07 22.16 -1.66
CA THR A 593 21.59 22.04 -3.05
C THR A 593 20.08 21.86 -3.15
N LEU A 594 19.35 21.99 -2.04
CA LEU A 594 17.93 21.66 -1.98
C LEU A 594 17.11 22.45 -2.99
N THR A 595 16.46 21.71 -3.91
CA THR A 595 15.50 22.18 -4.90
C THR A 595 14.43 21.12 -5.12
N PRO A 596 13.21 21.46 -5.56
CA PRO A 596 12.21 20.44 -5.88
C PRO A 596 12.70 19.52 -6.99
N GLU A 597 12.26 18.28 -6.95
CA GLU A 597 12.41 17.42 -8.12
C GLU A 597 11.74 18.06 -9.33
N LEU A 598 12.38 17.93 -10.46
CA LEU A 598 11.90 18.41 -11.75
C LEU A 598 11.69 17.24 -12.70
N SER A 599 10.45 17.01 -13.09
CA SER A 599 10.07 16.08 -14.15
C SER A 599 9.94 16.84 -15.49
N ARG A 600 10.71 16.44 -16.48
CA ARG A 600 10.58 16.85 -17.89
C ARG A 600 9.95 15.70 -18.63
N ARG A 601 8.67 15.83 -18.97
CA ARG A 601 7.90 14.75 -19.61
C ARG A 601 7.47 15.13 -21.00
N ALA A 602 7.55 14.16 -21.91
CA ALA A 602 6.95 14.21 -23.23
C ALA A 602 6.16 12.92 -23.46
N THR A 603 4.97 13.04 -24.03
CA THR A 603 4.10 11.92 -24.38
C THR A 603 3.63 12.02 -25.81
N PHE A 604 3.38 10.89 -26.46
CA PHE A 604 2.75 10.77 -27.74
C PHE A 604 1.83 9.56 -27.73
N GLY A 605 0.59 9.74 -28.22
CA GLY A 605 -0.39 8.67 -28.21
C GLY A 605 -1.39 8.70 -29.34
N ILE A 606 -2.08 7.59 -29.46
CA ILE A 606 -3.15 7.37 -30.43
C ILE A 606 -4.36 6.76 -29.75
N ASP A 607 -5.55 7.23 -30.11
CA ASP A 607 -6.83 6.59 -29.82
C ASP A 607 -7.43 6.06 -31.12
N LEU A 608 -7.61 4.77 -31.24
CA LEU A 608 -8.16 4.10 -32.40
C LEU A 608 -9.46 3.39 -32.03
N GLY A 609 -10.53 3.71 -32.75
CA GLY A 609 -11.83 3.05 -32.65
C GLY A 609 -12.19 2.35 -33.93
N LEU A 610 -12.45 1.06 -33.87
CA LEU A 610 -12.80 0.22 -35.03
C LEU A 610 -14.16 -0.44 -34.80
N PHE A 611 -14.81 -0.85 -35.91
CA PHE A 611 -16.10 -1.57 -35.87
C PHE A 611 -17.18 -0.82 -35.08
N ARG A 612 -17.35 0.48 -35.38
CA ARG A 612 -18.25 1.40 -34.63
C ARG A 612 -17.86 1.53 -33.16
N LYS A 613 -16.53 1.60 -32.87
CA LYS A 613 -15.95 1.67 -31.53
C LYS A 613 -16.21 0.44 -30.66
N ARG A 614 -16.56 -0.74 -31.25
CA ARG A 614 -16.59 -2.00 -30.51
C ARG A 614 -15.18 -2.39 -30.06
N LEU A 615 -14.17 -2.17 -30.92
CA LEU A 615 -12.76 -2.28 -30.57
C LEU A 615 -12.22 -0.87 -30.34
N ALA A 616 -11.79 -0.60 -29.12
CA ALA A 616 -11.10 0.62 -28.74
C ALA A 616 -9.65 0.27 -28.36
N ILE A 617 -8.69 0.99 -28.94
CA ILE A 617 -7.26 0.84 -28.65
C ILE A 617 -6.72 2.22 -28.29
N ASN A 618 -6.11 2.34 -27.15
CA ASN A 618 -5.29 3.48 -26.76
C ASN A 618 -3.84 2.99 -26.62
N ALA A 619 -2.91 3.66 -27.29
CA ALA A 619 -1.49 3.39 -27.17
C ALA A 619 -0.77 4.71 -26.95
N GLU A 620 0.05 4.80 -25.91
CA GLU A 620 0.80 5.98 -25.53
C GLU A 620 2.24 5.62 -25.19
N GLY A 621 3.18 6.33 -25.80
CA GLY A 621 4.59 6.30 -25.45
C GLY A 621 4.94 7.54 -24.64
N PHE A 622 5.78 7.39 -23.64
CA PHE A 622 6.27 8.50 -22.83
C PHE A 622 7.77 8.44 -22.59
N MET A 623 8.33 9.61 -22.36
CA MET A 623 9.71 9.79 -21.91
C MET A 623 9.72 10.87 -20.84
N GLU A 624 10.45 10.59 -19.76
CA GLU A 624 10.60 11.49 -18.63
C GLU A 624 12.07 11.53 -18.18
N ASP A 625 12.65 12.73 -18.10
CA ASP A 625 13.91 13.00 -17.43
C ASP A 625 13.60 13.64 -16.07
N ARG A 626 13.94 12.94 -15.01
CA ARG A 626 13.74 13.39 -13.63
C ARG A 626 15.07 13.82 -13.06
N ARG A 627 15.10 15.07 -12.55
CA ARG A 627 16.28 15.71 -11.98
C ARG A 627 16.04 16.20 -10.58
N ASN A 628 17.11 16.55 -9.91
CA ASN A 628 17.10 17.03 -8.54
C ASN A 628 16.47 16.02 -7.56
N ILE A 629 16.60 14.74 -7.83
CA ILE A 629 16.15 13.68 -6.95
C ILE A 629 16.97 13.77 -5.66
N LEU A 630 16.29 13.71 -4.53
CA LEU A 630 16.89 13.77 -3.21
C LEU A 630 17.59 12.44 -2.91
N ILE A 631 18.90 12.47 -2.76
CA ILE A 631 19.73 11.28 -2.52
C ILE A 631 20.86 11.58 -1.53
N TYR A 632 21.30 10.55 -0.80
CA TYR A 632 22.51 10.63 0.02
C TYR A 632 23.76 10.58 -0.84
N PRO A 633 24.60 11.64 -0.84
CA PRO A 633 25.84 11.63 -1.58
C PRO A 633 26.88 10.76 -0.88
N SER A 634 27.28 9.66 -1.48
CA SER A 634 28.34 8.78 -0.96
C SER A 634 29.76 9.16 -1.45
N ASN A 635 29.89 10.24 -2.20
CA ASN A 635 31.16 10.77 -2.72
C ASN A 635 31.79 11.83 -1.79
N ILE A 636 31.22 12.08 -0.63
CA ILE A 636 31.74 13.02 0.37
C ILE A 636 32.58 12.25 1.39
N SER A 637 33.79 12.75 1.67
CA SER A 637 34.70 12.08 2.59
C SER A 637 34.23 12.17 4.03
N GLU A 638 34.28 11.05 4.77
CA GLU A 638 33.98 10.98 6.21
C GLU A 638 34.92 11.83 7.09
N VAL A 639 36.04 12.33 6.51
CA VAL A 639 36.95 13.24 7.20
C VAL A 639 36.28 14.52 7.70
N ILE A 640 35.17 14.93 7.11
CA ILE A 640 34.39 16.09 7.60
C ILE A 640 33.82 15.89 9.00
N GLY A 641 33.72 14.65 9.50
CA GLY A 641 33.34 14.34 10.89
C GLY A 641 31.87 14.52 11.22
N VAL A 642 31.02 14.82 10.23
CA VAL A 642 29.55 14.92 10.37
C VAL A 642 28.89 14.20 9.20
N ASP A 643 27.72 13.61 9.44
CA ASP A 643 26.93 13.01 8.37
C ASP A 643 26.36 14.09 7.45
N VAL A 644 26.17 13.77 6.21
CA VAL A 644 25.63 14.68 5.20
C VAL A 644 24.19 14.31 4.91
N ASN A 645 23.30 15.30 5.00
CA ASN A 645 21.91 15.13 4.58
C ASN A 645 21.79 14.85 3.09
N GLU A 646 20.65 14.32 2.72
CA GLU A 646 20.26 14.14 1.32
C GLU A 646 20.39 15.44 0.54
N GLN A 647 20.88 15.35 -0.67
CA GLN A 647 21.10 16.47 -1.59
C GLN A 647 20.26 16.28 -2.86
N SER A 648 19.77 17.36 -3.44
CA SER A 648 19.01 17.34 -4.71
C SER A 648 19.94 17.22 -5.92
N ILE A 649 20.62 16.08 -6.06
CA ILE A 649 21.64 15.86 -7.10
C ILE A 649 21.37 14.64 -7.99
N GLY A 650 20.37 13.82 -7.65
CA GLY A 650 20.06 12.62 -8.40
C GLY A 650 19.38 12.91 -9.74
N GLU A 651 19.68 12.08 -10.74
CA GLU A 651 19.02 12.14 -12.05
C GLU A 651 18.69 10.73 -12.53
N ASN A 652 17.45 10.55 -13.00
CA ASN A 652 16.97 9.29 -13.60
C ASN A 652 16.17 9.58 -14.87
N THR A 653 16.20 8.61 -15.80
CA THR A 653 15.35 8.63 -16.99
C THR A 653 14.33 7.50 -16.90
N TYR A 654 13.08 7.79 -17.23
CA TYR A 654 11.97 6.85 -17.34
C TYR A 654 11.39 6.92 -18.76
N LYS A 655 11.20 5.75 -19.37
CA LYS A 655 10.59 5.62 -20.69
C LYS A 655 9.59 4.49 -20.66
N GLY A 656 8.52 4.58 -21.38
CA GLY A 656 7.55 3.49 -21.38
C GLY A 656 6.54 3.57 -22.49
N ILE A 657 5.76 2.50 -22.55
CA ILE A 657 4.62 2.35 -23.47
C ILE A 657 3.44 1.85 -22.65
N ASP A 658 2.36 2.59 -22.71
CA ASP A 658 1.06 2.21 -22.16
C ASP A 658 0.14 1.75 -23.28
N LEU A 659 -0.50 0.62 -23.10
CA LEU A 659 -1.45 0.05 -24.05
C LEU A 659 -2.73 -0.34 -23.33
N SER A 660 -3.86 0.13 -23.87
CA SER A 660 -5.19 -0.32 -23.47
C SER A 660 -5.96 -0.80 -24.69
N VAL A 661 -6.54 -1.98 -24.62
CA VAL A 661 -7.38 -2.59 -25.65
C VAL A 661 -8.68 -3.03 -25.01
N ALA A 662 -9.81 -2.62 -25.58
CA ALA A 662 -11.12 -3.03 -25.12
C ALA A 662 -12.00 -3.44 -26.31
N TRP A 663 -12.64 -4.59 -26.18
CA TRP A 663 -13.68 -5.05 -27.08
C TRP A 663 -14.99 -5.14 -26.33
N ASN A 664 -16.03 -4.48 -26.82
CA ASN A 664 -17.38 -4.57 -26.27
C ASN A 664 -18.37 -4.75 -27.40
N ASP A 665 -19.20 -5.77 -27.31
CA ASP A 665 -20.23 -6.06 -28.30
C ASP A 665 -21.51 -6.56 -27.64
N ARG A 666 -22.62 -6.47 -28.37
CA ARG A 666 -23.92 -6.97 -27.94
C ARG A 666 -24.65 -7.63 -29.09
N HIS A 667 -25.11 -8.85 -28.86
CA HIS A 667 -25.91 -9.59 -29.80
C HIS A 667 -27.24 -10.02 -29.16
N GLY A 668 -28.30 -9.29 -29.49
CA GLY A 668 -29.62 -9.52 -28.86
C GLY A 668 -29.56 -9.22 -27.37
N ASP A 669 -29.92 -10.22 -26.54
CA ASP A 669 -29.89 -10.18 -25.09
C ASP A 669 -28.53 -10.53 -24.49
N PHE A 670 -27.55 -10.92 -25.32
CA PHE A 670 -26.20 -11.27 -24.89
C PHE A 670 -25.25 -10.10 -25.10
N ASP A 671 -24.66 -9.58 -24.02
CA ASP A 671 -23.59 -8.61 -24.03
C ASP A 671 -22.29 -9.23 -23.54
N TYR A 672 -21.17 -8.87 -24.15
CA TYR A 672 -19.86 -9.37 -23.75
C TYR A 672 -18.77 -8.37 -24.05
N GLY A 673 -17.70 -8.43 -23.26
CA GLY A 673 -16.53 -7.62 -23.47
C GLY A 673 -15.28 -8.23 -22.88
N LEU A 674 -14.17 -7.80 -23.47
CA LEU A 674 -12.82 -8.14 -23.07
C LEU A 674 -12.04 -6.84 -22.96
N TYR A 675 -11.14 -6.74 -21.98
CA TYR A 675 -10.18 -5.66 -21.93
C TYR A 675 -8.80 -6.19 -21.58
N ALA A 676 -7.76 -5.48 -22.01
CA ALA A 676 -6.38 -5.72 -21.61
C ALA A 676 -5.66 -4.36 -21.51
N ASN A 677 -4.96 -4.16 -20.40
CA ASN A 677 -4.14 -3.01 -20.13
C ASN A 677 -2.72 -3.45 -19.85
N GLY A 678 -1.73 -2.71 -20.31
CA GLY A 678 -0.33 -3.00 -20.04
C GLY A 678 0.49 -1.72 -20.01
N GLY A 679 1.43 -1.62 -19.08
CA GLY A 679 2.40 -0.53 -18.98
C GLY A 679 3.82 -1.09 -18.89
N TRP A 680 4.63 -0.89 -19.91
CA TRP A 680 6.06 -1.19 -19.91
C TRP A 680 6.84 0.00 -19.40
N LEU A 681 7.72 -0.23 -18.43
CA LEU A 681 8.53 0.81 -17.80
C LEU A 681 10.02 0.47 -17.89
N PHE A 682 10.75 1.26 -18.65
CA PHE A 682 12.21 1.21 -18.74
C PHE A 682 12.80 2.38 -17.96
N THR A 683 13.67 2.09 -17.01
CA THR A 683 14.30 3.10 -16.17
C THR A 683 15.81 3.07 -16.32
N LYS A 684 16.46 4.21 -16.08
CA LYS A 684 17.90 4.31 -16.11
C LYS A 684 18.40 5.34 -15.10
N VAL A 685 19.36 4.95 -14.26
CA VAL A 685 20.08 5.86 -13.38
C VAL A 685 21.07 6.68 -14.21
N ILE A 686 20.98 7.99 -14.15
CA ILE A 686 21.91 8.92 -14.80
C ILE A 686 22.92 9.45 -13.79
N GLU A 687 22.46 9.80 -12.58
CA GLU A 687 23.29 10.24 -11.47
C GLU A 687 22.65 9.85 -10.14
N ASP A 688 23.44 9.26 -9.24
CA ASP A 688 22.97 8.82 -7.92
C ASP A 688 23.97 9.13 -6.78
N GLY A 689 24.94 10.01 -7.02
CA GLY A 689 25.93 10.42 -6.02
C GLY A 689 26.87 9.30 -5.55
N GLN A 690 26.97 8.21 -6.30
CA GLN A 690 27.84 7.09 -5.95
C GLN A 690 29.31 7.53 -5.97
N ALA A 691 30.06 7.13 -4.94
CA ALA A 691 31.52 7.32 -4.91
C ALA A 691 32.18 6.58 -6.07
N TYR A 692 33.42 7.02 -6.39
CA TYR A 692 34.22 6.35 -7.39
C TYR A 692 34.32 4.85 -7.13
N GLN A 693 34.11 4.05 -8.17
CA GLN A 693 34.21 2.60 -8.14
C GLN A 693 35.45 2.18 -8.97
N MET A 694 36.15 1.20 -8.47
CA MET A 694 37.35 0.70 -9.15
C MET A 694 37.02 -0.06 -10.45
N TYR A 695 35.85 -0.69 -10.48
CA TYR A 695 35.39 -1.53 -11.59
C TYR A 695 34.06 -1.03 -12.15
N ASP A 696 33.92 -1.04 -13.48
CA ASP A 696 32.74 -0.54 -14.18
C ASP A 696 31.43 -1.28 -13.82
N TYR A 697 31.51 -2.57 -13.48
CA TYR A 697 30.38 -3.39 -13.14
C TYR A 697 29.76 -3.05 -11.77
N LEU A 698 30.47 -2.28 -10.93
CA LEU A 698 29.99 -1.82 -9.63
C LEU A 698 29.14 -0.55 -9.71
N TYR A 699 29.21 0.16 -10.86
CA TYR A 699 28.43 1.39 -11.00
C TYR A 699 26.96 1.10 -11.15
N ARG A 700 26.13 1.83 -10.38
CA ARG A 700 24.68 1.85 -10.55
C ARG A 700 24.27 2.72 -11.74
N LYS A 701 25.05 3.75 -12.04
CA LYS A 701 24.88 4.63 -13.20
C LYS A 701 24.82 3.82 -14.50
N GLY A 702 23.81 4.14 -15.33
CA GLY A 702 23.60 3.43 -16.59
C GLY A 702 22.70 2.19 -16.49
N ASN A 703 22.38 1.73 -15.27
CA ASN A 703 21.54 0.57 -15.01
C ASN A 703 20.10 0.98 -14.63
N PRO A 704 19.13 0.06 -14.64
CA PRO A 704 17.77 0.32 -14.20
C PRO A 704 17.71 0.88 -12.78
N VAL A 705 16.77 1.77 -12.51
CA VAL A 705 16.47 2.23 -11.15
C VAL A 705 16.04 1.05 -10.31
N GLY A 706 16.69 0.84 -9.15
CA GLY A 706 16.42 -0.32 -8.29
C GLY A 706 17.01 -1.63 -8.78
N GLN A 707 18.01 -1.59 -9.66
CA GLN A 707 18.79 -2.77 -10.05
C GLN A 707 19.37 -3.47 -8.82
N CYS A 708 19.12 -4.77 -8.70
CA CYS A 708 19.69 -5.59 -7.64
C CYS A 708 21.17 -5.89 -7.91
N TYR A 709 21.98 -5.86 -6.85
CA TYR A 709 23.40 -6.21 -6.88
C TYR A 709 23.72 -7.21 -5.79
N GLY A 710 24.58 -8.18 -6.08
CA GLY A 710 24.97 -9.19 -5.11
C GLY A 710 26.18 -9.99 -5.61
N LEU A 711 26.57 -10.99 -4.83
CA LEU A 711 27.63 -11.92 -5.19
C LEU A 711 27.06 -13.05 -6.05
N GLU A 712 27.79 -13.45 -7.08
CA GLU A 712 27.42 -14.58 -7.93
C GLU A 712 27.80 -15.89 -7.23
N VAL A 713 26.82 -16.70 -6.86
CA VAL A 713 27.04 -18.05 -6.31
C VAL A 713 27.40 -19.00 -7.45
N ILE A 714 28.57 -19.64 -7.34
CA ILE A 714 29.07 -20.62 -8.31
C ILE A 714 28.97 -22.06 -7.79
N GLY A 715 28.57 -22.24 -6.54
CA GLY A 715 28.40 -23.55 -5.94
C GLY A 715 28.41 -23.50 -4.42
N ILE A 716 28.53 -24.66 -3.83
CA ILE A 716 28.65 -24.91 -2.40
C ILE A 716 29.96 -25.64 -2.16
N PHE A 717 30.78 -25.20 -1.20
CA PHE A 717 32.02 -25.86 -0.85
C PHE A 717 31.76 -27.28 -0.36
N GLN A 718 32.42 -28.26 -1.00
CA GLN A 718 32.21 -29.66 -0.69
C GLN A 718 33.11 -30.15 0.45
N ASN A 719 34.32 -29.59 0.60
CA ASN A 719 35.28 -30.00 1.61
C ASN A 719 36.32 -28.88 1.88
N GLN A 720 37.14 -29.07 2.92
CA GLN A 720 38.16 -28.11 3.33
C GLN A 720 39.27 -27.92 2.28
N MET A 721 39.57 -28.94 1.47
CA MET A 721 40.59 -28.83 0.42
C MET A 721 40.12 -27.85 -0.67
N GLU A 722 38.87 -27.91 -1.03
CA GLU A 722 38.28 -26.96 -1.98
C GLU A 722 38.32 -25.54 -1.45
N ILE A 723 37.97 -25.32 -0.17
CA ILE A 723 38.08 -24.00 0.48
C ILE A 723 39.52 -23.47 0.40
N ASN A 724 40.51 -24.30 0.77
CA ASN A 724 41.92 -23.91 0.81
C ASN A 724 42.49 -23.57 -0.57
N ASN A 725 41.89 -24.11 -1.65
CA ASN A 725 42.31 -23.89 -3.04
C ASN A 725 41.42 -22.86 -3.77
N SER A 726 40.50 -22.22 -3.09
CA SER A 726 39.62 -21.21 -3.65
C SER A 726 40.01 -19.81 -3.17
N PRO A 727 39.61 -18.74 -3.87
CA PRO A 727 39.74 -17.38 -3.39
C PRO A 727 39.24 -17.22 -1.97
N GLN A 728 39.90 -16.39 -1.17
CA GLN A 728 39.58 -16.18 0.22
C GLN A 728 38.29 -15.35 0.34
N GLN A 729 37.22 -15.87 0.97
CA GLN A 729 36.01 -15.13 1.26
C GLN A 729 36.16 -14.37 2.60
N THR A 730 35.92 -13.04 2.57
CA THR A 730 36.21 -12.14 3.70
C THR A 730 35.04 -11.96 4.68
N PHE A 731 33.95 -12.65 4.48
CA PHE A 731 32.68 -12.40 5.21
C PHE A 731 32.52 -13.25 6.49
N GLY A 732 33.58 -13.82 6.97
CA GLY A 732 33.62 -14.70 8.15
C GLY A 732 34.31 -16.02 7.85
N ALA A 733 34.34 -16.91 8.83
CA ALA A 733 34.87 -18.25 8.65
C ALA A 733 33.97 -19.04 7.68
N VAL A 734 34.59 -19.70 6.73
CA VAL A 734 33.94 -20.55 5.73
C VAL A 734 34.21 -22.02 6.06
N LEU A 735 33.17 -22.82 6.02
CA LEU A 735 33.20 -24.25 6.28
C LEU A 735 32.59 -25.03 5.09
N PRO A 736 32.91 -26.36 4.98
CA PRO A 736 32.23 -27.18 4.00
C PRO A 736 30.70 -27.06 4.12
N GLY A 737 30.04 -26.89 2.97
CA GLY A 737 28.60 -26.61 2.93
C GLY A 737 28.23 -25.11 2.82
N ASP A 738 29.20 -24.22 2.96
CA ASP A 738 28.95 -22.79 2.76
C ASP A 738 28.97 -22.41 1.27
N LEU A 739 28.33 -21.27 0.94
CA LEU A 739 28.27 -20.77 -0.43
C LEU A 739 29.65 -20.35 -0.95
N LYS A 740 29.93 -20.74 -2.19
CA LYS A 740 31.13 -20.38 -2.95
C LYS A 740 30.77 -19.30 -3.95
N TYR A 741 31.53 -18.20 -3.94
CA TYR A 741 31.31 -17.06 -4.80
C TYR A 741 32.35 -16.96 -5.91
N ARG A 742 31.98 -16.28 -6.99
CA ARG A 742 32.89 -15.95 -8.08
C ARG A 742 33.78 -14.75 -7.71
N ASP A 743 35.08 -14.91 -7.91
CA ASP A 743 36.04 -13.82 -7.92
C ASP A 743 35.86 -13.08 -9.27
N GLN A 744 35.29 -11.90 -9.26
CA GLN A 744 34.96 -11.12 -10.47
C GLN A 744 36.15 -10.31 -10.98
N ASN A 745 36.99 -9.84 -10.08
CA ASN A 745 38.17 -9.01 -10.42
C ASN A 745 39.46 -9.82 -10.55
N GLY A 746 39.50 -11.10 -10.10
CA GLY A 746 40.62 -12.02 -10.21
C GLY A 746 41.75 -11.74 -9.24
N ASP A 747 41.50 -11.06 -8.13
CA ASP A 747 42.50 -10.68 -7.14
C ASP A 747 42.76 -11.76 -6.07
N GLY A 748 42.01 -12.87 -6.09
CA GLY A 748 42.09 -13.97 -5.13
C GLY A 748 41.33 -13.73 -3.82
N ILE A 749 40.59 -12.66 -3.70
CA ILE A 749 39.80 -12.27 -2.52
C ILE A 749 38.33 -12.02 -2.94
N ILE A 750 37.40 -12.60 -2.20
CA ILE A 750 35.96 -12.31 -2.39
C ILE A 750 35.52 -11.28 -1.37
N ASP A 751 35.15 -10.10 -1.85
CA ASP A 751 34.69 -8.99 -1.01
C ASP A 751 33.59 -8.16 -1.69
N SER A 752 33.37 -6.94 -1.26
CA SER A 752 32.37 -6.04 -1.82
C SER A 752 32.63 -5.64 -3.29
N GLN A 753 33.87 -5.82 -3.78
CA GLN A 753 34.26 -5.52 -5.15
C GLN A 753 33.83 -6.60 -6.15
N ASP A 754 33.43 -7.79 -5.68
CA ASP A 754 32.89 -8.89 -6.50
C ASP A 754 31.38 -8.83 -6.71
N ARG A 755 30.71 -7.80 -6.20
CA ARG A 755 29.28 -7.64 -6.40
C ARG A 755 28.97 -7.26 -7.85
N VAL A 756 28.06 -7.99 -8.48
CA VAL A 756 27.62 -7.75 -9.86
C VAL A 756 26.12 -7.58 -9.94
N LYS A 757 25.65 -7.15 -11.09
CA LYS A 757 24.20 -7.09 -11.35
C LYS A 757 23.56 -8.46 -11.25
N MET A 758 22.47 -8.55 -10.48
CA MET A 758 21.67 -9.76 -10.33
C MET A 758 20.36 -9.59 -11.10
N PHE A 759 19.97 -10.58 -11.88
CA PHE A 759 18.68 -10.65 -12.57
C PHE A 759 18.19 -9.31 -13.15
N GLY A 760 17.41 -8.53 -12.37
CA GLY A 760 16.81 -7.26 -12.79
C GLY A 760 16.61 -6.28 -11.63
N SER A 761 15.63 -5.43 -11.78
CA SER A 761 15.21 -4.44 -10.80
C SER A 761 14.10 -5.00 -9.88
N TYR A 762 14.00 -4.46 -8.67
CA TYR A 762 12.82 -4.69 -7.83
C TYR A 762 11.57 -3.91 -8.31
N LYS A 763 11.71 -3.01 -9.31
CA LYS A 763 10.58 -2.39 -9.99
C LYS A 763 10.17 -3.25 -11.18
N PRO A 764 8.88 -3.59 -11.34
CA PRO A 764 8.42 -4.37 -12.47
C PRO A 764 8.71 -3.70 -13.81
N LEU A 765 9.17 -4.48 -14.79
CA LEU A 765 9.33 -4.03 -16.17
C LEU A 765 7.98 -3.86 -16.86
N LEU A 766 7.03 -4.75 -16.58
CA LEU A 766 5.69 -4.72 -17.13
C LEU A 766 4.69 -4.97 -16.02
N ASN A 767 3.72 -4.08 -15.88
CA ASN A 767 2.48 -4.32 -15.15
C ASN A 767 1.32 -4.44 -16.15
N PHE A 768 0.43 -5.39 -15.94
CA PHE A 768 -0.68 -5.61 -16.85
C PHE A 768 -1.92 -6.11 -16.12
N GLY A 769 -3.06 -5.87 -16.75
CA GLY A 769 -4.33 -6.45 -16.33
C GLY A 769 -5.17 -6.79 -17.53
N PHE A 770 -5.99 -7.80 -17.39
CA PHE A 770 -6.98 -8.17 -18.40
C PHE A 770 -8.22 -8.73 -17.72
N GLY A 771 -9.35 -8.60 -18.40
CA GLY A 771 -10.60 -9.11 -17.87
C GLY A 771 -11.62 -9.36 -18.94
N LEU A 772 -12.63 -10.11 -18.52
CA LEU A 772 -13.77 -10.46 -19.36
C LEU A 772 -15.07 -10.24 -18.59
N HIS A 773 -16.11 -9.89 -19.31
CA HIS A 773 -17.47 -9.90 -18.79
C HIS A 773 -18.45 -10.41 -19.83
N ALA A 774 -19.50 -11.06 -19.37
CA ALA A 774 -20.61 -11.49 -20.21
C ALA A 774 -21.93 -11.33 -19.45
N GLY A 775 -22.96 -10.90 -20.17
CA GLY A 775 -24.31 -10.75 -19.66
C GLY A 775 -25.32 -11.44 -20.59
N TYR A 776 -26.27 -12.16 -20.02
CA TYR A 776 -27.40 -12.69 -20.72
C TYR A 776 -28.69 -12.39 -19.94
N LYS A 777 -29.49 -11.46 -20.46
CA LYS A 777 -30.68 -10.96 -19.76
C LYS A 777 -30.32 -10.40 -18.38
N ASN A 778 -30.79 -11.09 -17.33
CA ASN A 778 -30.57 -10.68 -15.94
C ASN A 778 -29.35 -11.31 -15.29
N PHE A 779 -28.61 -12.16 -16.02
CA PHE A 779 -27.45 -12.88 -15.54
C PHE A 779 -26.16 -12.21 -16.02
N LYS A 780 -25.21 -12.01 -15.11
CA LYS A 780 -23.90 -11.41 -15.45
C LYS A 780 -22.76 -12.22 -14.81
N VAL A 781 -21.67 -12.38 -15.54
CA VAL A 781 -20.41 -12.94 -15.06
C VAL A 781 -19.26 -12.02 -15.43
N TYR A 782 -18.21 -12.03 -14.64
CA TYR A 782 -16.96 -11.32 -14.95
C TYR A 782 -15.77 -11.98 -14.27
N ALA A 783 -14.58 -11.74 -14.82
CA ALA A 783 -13.30 -12.12 -14.21
C ALA A 783 -12.25 -11.07 -14.57
N ASP A 784 -11.49 -10.63 -13.57
CA ASP A 784 -10.43 -9.63 -13.73
C ASP A 784 -9.11 -10.20 -13.20
N PHE A 785 -8.06 -10.07 -13.99
CA PHE A 785 -6.72 -10.54 -13.72
C PHE A 785 -5.73 -9.38 -13.66
N GLN A 786 -4.71 -9.52 -12.85
CA GLN A 786 -3.56 -8.62 -12.81
C GLN A 786 -2.27 -9.42 -12.75
N GLY A 787 -1.23 -8.92 -13.39
CA GLY A 787 0.09 -9.48 -13.31
C GLY A 787 1.19 -8.44 -13.38
N VAL A 788 2.36 -8.85 -12.93
CA VAL A 788 3.62 -8.14 -13.10
C VAL A 788 4.68 -9.10 -13.62
N THR A 789 5.64 -8.59 -14.39
CA THR A 789 6.78 -9.38 -14.84
C THR A 789 8.04 -8.54 -14.95
N GLY A 790 9.19 -9.22 -14.97
CA GLY A 790 10.50 -8.55 -14.96
C GLY A 790 10.79 -7.87 -13.64
N VAL A 791 10.32 -8.42 -12.53
CA VAL A 791 10.58 -7.96 -11.17
C VAL A 791 11.45 -8.96 -10.44
N THR A 792 12.48 -8.47 -9.76
CA THR A 792 13.34 -9.27 -8.90
C THR A 792 12.98 -9.04 -7.44
N ILE A 793 12.79 -10.13 -6.71
CA ILE A 793 12.52 -10.10 -5.27
C ILE A 793 13.64 -10.79 -4.51
N SER A 794 13.88 -10.37 -3.28
CA SER A 794 14.84 -11.02 -2.39
C SER A 794 14.10 -11.88 -1.39
N LEU A 795 14.52 -13.14 -1.27
CA LEU A 795 14.10 -14.06 -0.21
C LEU A 795 14.91 -13.87 1.08
N LEU A 796 15.99 -13.09 1.00
CA LEU A 796 16.85 -12.79 2.13
C LEU A 796 16.08 -11.95 3.15
N GLY A 797 16.02 -12.43 4.39
CA GLY A 797 15.26 -11.78 5.46
C GLY A 797 13.78 -12.18 5.54
N SER A 798 13.25 -12.89 4.53
CA SER A 798 11.92 -13.51 4.69
C SER A 798 12.00 -14.64 5.71
N PRO A 799 11.15 -14.65 6.74
CA PRO A 799 11.17 -15.70 7.76
C PRO A 799 10.84 -17.09 7.18
N LEU A 800 10.13 -17.15 6.06
CA LEU A 800 9.75 -18.39 5.38
C LEU A 800 10.90 -19.05 4.61
N TYR A 801 11.91 -18.26 4.23
CA TYR A 801 13.04 -18.69 3.41
C TYR A 801 14.39 -18.58 4.13
N SER A 802 14.38 -18.19 5.41
CA SER A 802 15.56 -18.18 6.27
C SER A 802 15.58 -19.49 7.07
N PRO A 803 16.35 -20.49 6.66
CA PRO A 803 16.49 -21.71 7.41
C PRO A 803 17.17 -21.45 8.74
N LEU A 804 17.30 -22.46 9.57
CA LEU A 804 17.93 -22.34 10.87
C LEU A 804 19.30 -21.66 10.74
N ARG A 805 19.38 -20.51 11.35
CA ARG A 805 20.61 -19.77 11.64
C ARG A 805 20.45 -19.15 13.02
N SER A 806 21.39 -19.30 13.91
CA SER A 806 21.32 -18.75 15.26
C SER A 806 19.99 -18.99 16.01
N SER A 807 19.56 -20.24 16.13
CA SER A 807 18.40 -20.69 16.94
C SER A 807 17.01 -20.20 16.46
N THR A 808 16.85 -19.80 15.23
CA THR A 808 15.51 -19.50 14.68
C THR A 808 14.76 -20.78 14.31
N THR A 809 13.45 -20.66 14.06
CA THR A 809 12.65 -21.78 13.56
C THR A 809 13.02 -22.13 12.12
N ILE A 810 12.77 -23.39 11.74
CA ILE A 810 12.90 -23.87 10.37
C ILE A 810 11.51 -24.03 9.77
N SER A 811 11.26 -23.40 8.62
CA SER A 811 10.05 -23.66 7.87
C SER A 811 10.15 -25.02 7.18
N GLN A 812 9.18 -25.89 7.39
CA GLN A 812 9.10 -27.19 6.74
C GLN A 812 8.93 -27.05 5.22
N THR A 813 8.23 -26.02 4.78
CA THR A 813 8.05 -25.71 3.36
C THR A 813 9.36 -25.45 2.64
N PHE A 814 10.33 -24.90 3.32
CA PHE A 814 11.69 -24.75 2.79
C PHE A 814 12.35 -26.11 2.57
N LEU A 815 12.22 -27.01 3.52
CA LEU A 815 12.83 -28.36 3.48
C LEU A 815 12.24 -29.24 2.37
N ASP A 816 10.98 -29.10 2.03
CA ASP A 816 10.30 -29.89 1.01
C ASP A 816 10.79 -29.59 -0.41
N ARG A 817 11.38 -28.45 -0.64
CA ARG A 817 11.81 -27.98 -1.96
C ARG A 817 13.30 -27.94 -2.15
N GLU A 818 13.98 -27.50 -1.13
CA GLU A 818 15.41 -27.16 -1.19
C GLU A 818 16.17 -28.13 -0.30
N VAL A 819 17.15 -28.75 -0.83
CA VAL A 819 17.99 -29.69 -0.09
C VAL A 819 19.16 -28.92 0.50
N THR A 820 19.24 -28.85 1.82
CA THR A 820 20.37 -28.27 2.53
C THR A 820 21.58 -29.19 2.42
N TRP A 821 22.74 -28.62 2.27
CA TRP A 821 23.98 -29.38 2.21
C TRP A 821 24.27 -30.08 3.55
N ALA A 822 24.65 -31.35 3.48
CA ALA A 822 25.21 -32.12 4.56
C ALA A 822 26.05 -33.27 3.98
N PRO A 823 26.96 -33.90 4.77
CA PRO A 823 27.67 -35.09 4.31
C PRO A 823 26.74 -36.20 3.83
N GLY A 824 26.95 -36.68 2.61
CA GLY A 824 26.09 -37.63 1.92
C GLY A 824 24.97 -37.03 1.07
N ARG A 825 24.78 -35.71 1.08
CA ARG A 825 23.83 -34.97 0.23
C ARG A 825 24.49 -34.00 -0.73
N GLU A 826 25.81 -34.02 -0.83
CA GLU A 826 26.63 -33.03 -1.56
C GLU A 826 26.23 -32.91 -3.04
N ALA A 827 25.86 -34.03 -3.68
CA ALA A 827 25.60 -34.09 -5.11
C ALA A 827 24.31 -33.41 -5.55
N TYR A 828 23.36 -33.20 -4.63
CA TYR A 828 22.04 -32.65 -4.91
C TYR A 828 21.60 -31.51 -3.98
N ALA A 829 22.54 -31.03 -3.16
CA ALA A 829 22.28 -29.87 -2.31
C ALA A 829 22.07 -28.60 -3.17
N THR A 830 20.97 -27.91 -2.93
CA THR A 830 20.60 -26.66 -3.59
C THR A 830 20.77 -25.46 -2.66
N MET A 831 20.90 -25.72 -1.36
CA MET A 831 21.01 -24.71 -0.30
C MET A 831 22.26 -24.97 0.55
N PRO A 832 22.82 -23.91 1.13
CA PRO A 832 23.98 -24.07 2.00
C PRO A 832 23.64 -24.92 3.24
N ARG A 833 24.68 -25.32 3.96
CA ARG A 833 24.54 -26.03 5.22
C ARG A 833 23.69 -25.24 6.23
N LEU A 834 22.99 -25.96 7.08
CA LEU A 834 22.38 -25.36 8.26
C LEU A 834 23.44 -24.96 9.29
N THR A 835 23.16 -23.92 10.07
CA THR A 835 24.05 -23.47 11.14
C THR A 835 23.25 -22.88 12.28
N THR A 836 23.70 -23.05 13.51
CA THR A 836 23.20 -22.38 14.71
C THR A 836 24.00 -21.12 15.04
N GLN A 837 25.03 -20.84 14.23
CA GLN A 837 25.87 -19.66 14.35
C GLN A 837 25.46 -18.61 13.30
N GLU A 838 25.84 -17.37 13.51
CA GLU A 838 25.70 -16.35 12.52
C GLU A 838 26.56 -16.64 11.30
N SER A 839 25.99 -16.61 10.09
CA SER A 839 26.67 -16.88 8.83
C SER A 839 26.49 -15.72 7.86
N SER A 840 27.35 -14.72 7.97
CA SER A 840 27.38 -13.58 7.06
C SER A 840 27.82 -13.96 5.65
N ASN A 841 28.46 -15.15 5.48
CA ASN A 841 28.83 -15.65 4.16
C ASN A 841 27.60 -16.12 3.39
N ASN A 842 26.72 -16.91 3.99
CA ASN A 842 25.57 -17.50 3.32
C ASN A 842 24.37 -16.56 3.21
N TYR A 843 24.17 -15.67 4.20
CA TYR A 843 22.99 -14.81 4.31
C TYR A 843 23.32 -13.36 3.98
N ARG A 844 23.60 -13.11 2.71
CA ARG A 844 23.85 -11.79 2.12
C ARG A 844 23.29 -11.71 0.71
N ASP A 845 23.23 -10.52 0.15
CA ASP A 845 22.81 -10.32 -1.23
C ASP A 845 23.64 -11.16 -2.19
N ASN A 846 23.02 -12.15 -2.79
CA ASN A 846 23.63 -13.05 -3.75
C ASN A 846 22.60 -13.69 -4.69
N SER A 847 23.08 -14.37 -5.72
CA SER A 847 22.22 -14.96 -6.75
C SER A 847 21.33 -16.10 -6.25
N LEU A 848 21.60 -16.67 -5.08
CA LEU A 848 20.75 -17.70 -4.47
C LEU A 848 19.46 -17.13 -3.90
N TRP A 849 19.55 -15.94 -3.26
CA TRP A 849 18.41 -15.34 -2.57
C TRP A 849 17.56 -14.45 -3.46
N TYR A 850 18.06 -14.04 -4.63
CA TYR A 850 17.24 -13.33 -5.60
C TYR A 850 16.41 -14.28 -6.45
N ARG A 851 15.15 -13.96 -6.67
CA ARG A 851 14.20 -14.75 -7.46
C ARG A 851 13.39 -13.86 -8.38
N ASP A 852 12.84 -14.49 -9.41
CA ASP A 852 11.80 -13.88 -10.25
C ASP A 852 10.50 -13.79 -9.46
N GLY A 853 10.07 -12.55 -9.18
CA GLY A 853 8.84 -12.22 -8.48
C GLY A 853 7.64 -12.02 -9.41
N SER A 854 7.74 -12.43 -10.67
CA SER A 854 6.63 -12.31 -11.62
C SER A 854 5.43 -13.16 -11.19
N PHE A 855 4.23 -12.61 -11.36
CA PHE A 855 2.99 -13.31 -11.06
C PHE A 855 1.82 -12.89 -11.95
N ILE A 856 0.79 -13.73 -12.01
CA ILE A 856 -0.56 -13.43 -12.52
C ILE A 856 -1.56 -13.87 -11.47
N LYS A 857 -2.40 -12.94 -10.98
CA LYS A 857 -3.44 -13.22 -9.99
C LYS A 857 -4.84 -13.02 -10.57
N LEU A 858 -5.76 -13.92 -10.22
CA LEU A 858 -7.20 -13.71 -10.39
C LEU A 858 -7.68 -12.80 -9.25
N ARG A 859 -7.82 -11.51 -9.55
CA ARG A 859 -8.18 -10.50 -8.56
C ARG A 859 -9.64 -10.53 -8.20
N ASN A 860 -10.52 -10.57 -9.22
CA ASN A 860 -11.95 -10.63 -9.02
C ASN A 860 -12.59 -11.60 -10.00
N VAL A 861 -13.55 -12.36 -9.51
CA VAL A 861 -14.47 -13.16 -10.34
C VAL A 861 -15.84 -13.09 -9.71
N GLY A 862 -16.87 -12.90 -10.51
CA GLY A 862 -18.20 -12.78 -9.95
C GLY A 862 -19.31 -13.22 -10.90
N ILE A 863 -20.40 -13.62 -10.27
CA ILE A 863 -21.64 -14.00 -10.89
C ILE A 863 -22.78 -13.28 -10.20
N SER A 864 -23.70 -12.72 -10.96
CA SER A 864 -24.88 -12.06 -10.39
C SER A 864 -26.13 -12.31 -11.21
N TYR A 865 -27.27 -12.31 -10.52
CA TYR A 865 -28.58 -12.45 -11.11
C TYR A 865 -29.52 -11.38 -10.58
N THR A 866 -30.12 -10.59 -11.45
CA THR A 866 -31.08 -9.55 -11.09
C THR A 866 -32.52 -10.04 -11.24
N ILE A 867 -33.24 -10.09 -10.14
CA ILE A 867 -34.67 -10.37 -10.09
C ILE A 867 -35.38 -9.04 -10.34
N PRO A 868 -36.09 -8.87 -11.46
CA PRO A 868 -36.67 -7.59 -11.81
C PRO A 868 -37.86 -7.24 -10.93
N LYS A 869 -38.11 -5.94 -10.75
CA LYS A 869 -39.27 -5.38 -10.00
C LYS A 869 -40.61 -5.99 -10.41
N LYS A 870 -40.74 -6.39 -11.70
CA LYS A 870 -41.95 -7.08 -12.19
C LYS A 870 -42.24 -8.39 -11.45
N ALA A 871 -41.22 -9.10 -10.97
CA ALA A 871 -41.36 -10.35 -10.22
C ALA A 871 -41.55 -10.10 -8.73
N LEU A 872 -40.84 -9.15 -8.12
CA LEU A 872 -40.92 -8.86 -6.68
C LEU A 872 -41.99 -7.83 -6.32
N LYS A 873 -42.53 -7.11 -7.32
CA LYS A 873 -43.55 -6.04 -7.18
C LYS A 873 -43.09 -4.79 -6.39
N LEU A 874 -41.99 -4.86 -5.64
CA LEU A 874 -41.50 -3.77 -4.78
C LEU A 874 -40.26 -3.07 -5.34
N CYS A 875 -39.22 -3.84 -5.68
CA CYS A 875 -37.91 -3.34 -6.12
C CYS A 875 -37.21 -4.33 -7.04
N ASP A 876 -36.13 -3.93 -7.67
CA ASP A 876 -35.18 -4.86 -8.29
C ASP A 876 -34.25 -5.42 -7.21
N ALA A 877 -34.05 -6.73 -7.19
CA ALA A 877 -33.10 -7.38 -6.28
C ALA A 877 -32.01 -8.10 -7.06
N THR A 878 -30.75 -7.83 -6.75
CA THR A 878 -29.60 -8.51 -7.35
C THR A 878 -28.93 -9.38 -6.30
N VAL A 879 -28.83 -10.67 -6.58
CA VAL A 879 -28.03 -11.62 -5.76
C VAL A 879 -26.70 -11.81 -6.46
N SER A 880 -25.61 -11.82 -5.72
CA SER A 880 -24.25 -11.95 -6.24
C SER A 880 -23.41 -12.90 -5.40
N LEU A 881 -22.52 -13.61 -6.08
CA LEU A 881 -21.41 -14.36 -5.48
C LEU A 881 -20.13 -13.88 -6.14
N THR A 882 -19.17 -13.40 -5.35
CA THR A 882 -17.92 -12.83 -5.85
C THR A 882 -16.75 -13.42 -5.09
N GLY A 883 -15.69 -13.77 -5.79
CA GLY A 883 -14.43 -14.19 -5.21
C GLY A 883 -13.34 -13.16 -5.46
N THR A 884 -12.54 -12.87 -4.46
CA THR A 884 -11.42 -11.93 -4.56
C THR A 884 -10.12 -12.65 -4.20
N ASN A 885 -9.06 -12.37 -4.96
CA ASN A 885 -7.71 -12.91 -4.73
C ASN A 885 -7.65 -14.45 -4.70
N LEU A 886 -8.47 -15.14 -5.51
CA LEU A 886 -8.66 -16.58 -5.37
C LEU A 886 -7.45 -17.42 -5.80
N PHE A 887 -6.65 -16.93 -6.74
CA PHE A 887 -5.64 -17.73 -7.42
C PHE A 887 -4.44 -16.89 -7.87
N SER A 888 -3.23 -17.48 -7.83
CA SER A 888 -1.99 -16.91 -8.35
C SER A 888 -1.17 -17.95 -9.12
N LEU A 889 -0.65 -17.53 -10.26
CA LEU A 889 0.42 -18.20 -11.00
C LEU A 889 1.70 -17.44 -10.74
N ASP A 890 2.64 -18.04 -10.03
CA ASP A 890 3.91 -17.42 -9.66
C ASP A 890 4.97 -18.49 -9.34
N ASN A 891 6.20 -18.06 -9.09
CA ASN A 891 7.32 -18.91 -8.73
C ASN A 891 7.55 -19.01 -7.21
N ILE A 892 6.67 -18.38 -6.39
CA ILE A 892 6.79 -18.34 -4.92
C ILE A 892 5.75 -19.28 -4.32
N ARG A 893 6.17 -20.48 -3.96
CA ARG A 893 5.23 -21.54 -3.57
C ARG A 893 4.57 -21.33 -2.21
N PHE A 894 5.29 -20.82 -1.20
CA PHE A 894 4.90 -20.87 0.22
C PHE A 894 4.48 -19.52 0.80
N ALA A 895 4.58 -18.46 0.00
CA ALA A 895 4.16 -17.12 0.38
C ALA A 895 3.38 -16.46 -0.75
N ASP A 896 2.68 -15.39 -0.44
CA ASP A 896 2.16 -14.50 -1.45
C ASP A 896 3.34 -13.76 -2.11
N PRO A 897 3.51 -13.76 -3.45
CA PRO A 897 4.60 -13.05 -4.11
C PRO A 897 4.61 -11.54 -3.82
N GLU A 898 3.49 -10.97 -3.39
CA GLU A 898 3.39 -9.58 -2.96
C GLU A 898 3.65 -9.39 -1.46
N GLN A 899 3.81 -10.48 -0.69
CA GLN A 899 4.01 -10.42 0.76
C GLN A 899 4.93 -11.55 1.25
N LEU A 900 6.23 -11.25 1.32
CA LEU A 900 7.24 -12.19 1.79
C LEU A 900 7.61 -12.03 3.26
N ASP A 901 7.14 -10.96 3.91
CA ASP A 901 7.48 -10.64 5.30
C ASP A 901 6.49 -11.25 6.29
N ALA A 902 6.90 -11.26 7.58
CA ALA A 902 6.06 -11.66 8.70
C ALA A 902 4.97 -10.60 9.00
N TYR A 903 3.90 -10.58 8.21
CA TYR A 903 2.71 -9.78 8.45
C TYR A 903 1.47 -10.68 8.56
N TYR A 904 0.34 -10.08 8.93
CA TYR A 904 -0.95 -10.75 8.83
C TYR A 904 -1.13 -11.32 7.41
N PRO A 905 -1.50 -12.60 7.28
CA PRO A 905 -1.54 -13.27 5.98
C PRO A 905 -2.51 -12.59 5.02
N SER A 906 -2.10 -12.45 3.76
CA SER A 906 -3.03 -12.06 2.70
C SER A 906 -4.17 -13.06 2.61
N THR A 907 -5.38 -12.58 2.29
CA THR A 907 -6.58 -13.40 2.28
C THR A 907 -7.17 -13.51 0.87
N ARG A 908 -7.76 -14.65 0.60
CA ARG A 908 -8.78 -14.83 -0.45
C ARG A 908 -10.15 -14.73 0.20
N VAL A 909 -11.09 -14.06 -0.43
CA VAL A 909 -12.42 -13.86 0.15
C VAL A 909 -13.49 -14.27 -0.85
N VAL A 910 -14.49 -15.01 -0.36
CA VAL A 910 -15.71 -15.32 -1.12
C VAL A 910 -16.85 -14.52 -0.50
N TRP A 911 -17.47 -13.67 -1.31
CA TRP A 911 -18.56 -12.79 -0.89
C TRP A 911 -19.90 -13.26 -1.43
N ALA A 912 -20.88 -13.37 -0.58
CA ALA A 912 -22.29 -13.52 -0.94
C ALA A 912 -23.03 -12.20 -0.65
N GLY A 913 -23.72 -11.67 -1.65
CA GLY A 913 -24.33 -10.36 -1.55
C GLY A 913 -25.75 -10.28 -2.07
N VAL A 914 -26.51 -9.34 -1.52
CA VAL A 914 -27.83 -8.94 -2.01
C VAL A 914 -27.91 -7.41 -2.09
N LYS A 915 -28.45 -6.90 -3.19
CA LYS A 915 -28.63 -5.47 -3.46
C LYS A 915 -30.08 -5.23 -3.88
N PHE A 916 -30.74 -4.30 -3.24
CA PHE A 916 -32.11 -3.85 -3.54
C PHE A 916 -32.06 -2.44 -4.11
N ASN A 917 -32.77 -2.21 -5.22
CA ASN A 917 -32.94 -0.89 -5.84
C ASN A 917 -34.45 -0.56 -5.87
N PHE A 918 -34.84 0.48 -5.12
CA PHE A 918 -36.22 0.95 -4.97
C PHE A 918 -36.51 2.13 -5.90
#